data_b9f66571f23d72d4bc227f35ad743950
#
_entry.id   b9f66571f23d72d4bc227f35ad743950
#
_cell.length_a   1.000
_cell.length_b   1.000
_cell.length_c   1.000
_cell.angle_alpha   90.00
_cell.angle_beta   90.00
_cell.angle_gamma   90.00
#
_symmetry.space_group_name_H-M   'P 1'
#
loop_
_entity.id
_entity.type
_entity.pdbx_description
1 polymer ?
#
loop_
_entity_poly.entity_id
_entity_poly.type
_entity_poly.pdbx_seq_one_letter_code
_entity_poly.pdbx_strand_id
1 'polypeptide(L)'
;MKNRKILSIQLLFMLLLSGSVIAVAQNSLPGGVKKITSVEGITEYQLDNGLRVLLFPDQSKQTITVNITYQVGSRNENYGETGMAHLLEHLVFKGTPNHPNIPEELTAHGTRPNGTTWYDRTNYYETFQATDENLKWALDLEADRMVNSYIAKKDLDSEMTVVRNEFESGENSPSRVLLERTLSTMFIWHNYGKSTIGSRADLENVPIDRLQAFYRNYYQPDNAVLLVAGKFDEAKTLNWIAEYFGKIPRPTRVIQKTYTLDPVQDGERTVTVRRTGDVQMVMNAYHIPAGAHPDYAVIEVLGFLLADEPSGRLYKALVESKKATSVFNFSLALREPGFLLCGAEVRQEASLDAAREAMVSTMENFAAPTSEEIERAKTALLKQIDLLLNSSDRVGLEMSEWIAAGDWRLFFLHRDRIKSVTPDDIKRVAGAYLKPANRSIGLFIPTAKPERAEIPATPDVMSLVKDYKGNAVVAAGEIFDPSPTNIESRTMRATAANGLKLAFVPKKTRGNTVIASMTLRMGNEKSLMNRGTAGEFAGQMLMRGTTKHTRQQLQDEIDKLKARAFAFGGTTSAGISIETTRENLPAVMALMAEVLREPAFPTDEFEKLRQEQLAGIEQQRSEPQSIAATAFQRHINPYPKSDPRYVETPDESIAAIKAVTLEEVKKFHADFYGANVGELTVIGDFDDKSLAKQVETLFAGWKSKISFERLTSNYRDIAAVNQSFEAPDKANAFFIAGQNLNVRDDDPDYPALVLGNYMLGGGFLNSRLATRIRQKEGLSYGVGSQLSASSLDKTGSFVSFAIYAPQNAARLEAAFREEIARMLKDGFTAEEVKSAKSGWLQSRQVSRAQDRELAGRLNSYLYLGRTLAWDADFEKKVSDLTPEQIVAAFRKHLDPNKITVMKAGDFAKAAANPATSNK
;
A
#
# COMPACT_ATOMS: atom_id res chain seq x y z
N MET A 1 57.85 65.71 3.39
CA MET A 1 57.63 64.58 4.31
C MET A 1 56.15 64.15 4.46
N LYS A 2 55.26 64.55 3.58
CA LYS A 2 53.79 64.11 3.69
C LYS A 2 53.43 63.01 2.73
N ASN A 3 54.16 62.65 1.73
CA ASN A 3 53.82 61.69 0.70
C ASN A 3 54.29 60.20 0.96
N ARG A 4 55.11 60.00 2.03
CA ARG A 4 55.52 58.60 2.35
C ARG A 4 54.63 57.84 3.31
N LYS A 5 53.74 58.52 4.04
CA LYS A 5 52.78 57.82 4.97
C LYS A 5 51.51 57.35 4.31
N ILE A 6 51.14 57.88 3.14
CA ILE A 6 49.91 57.44 2.42
C ILE A 6 50.17 56.16 1.62
N LEU A 7 51.43 55.95 1.16
CA LEU A 7 51.72 54.72 0.39
C LEU A 7 51.81 53.43 1.27
N SER A 8 52.19 53.64 2.57
CA SER A 8 52.32 52.53 3.51
C SER A 8 50.95 52.04 4.04
N ILE A 9 49.91 52.87 4.03
CA ILE A 9 48.56 52.52 4.45
C ILE A 9 47.79 51.83 3.30
N GLN A 10 48.05 52.23 2.05
CA GLN A 10 47.45 51.55 0.89
C GLN A 10 48.09 50.18 0.62
N LEU A 11 49.32 49.90 0.96
CA LEU A 11 49.95 48.58 0.85
C LEU A 11 49.50 47.63 1.98
N LEU A 12 49.15 48.16 3.17
CA LEU A 12 48.65 47.36 4.27
C LEU A 12 47.17 46.99 4.08
N PHE A 13 46.41 47.82 3.37
CA PHE A 13 45.01 47.52 3.02
C PHE A 13 44.87 46.55 1.83
N MET A 14 45.88 46.51 0.93
CA MET A 14 45.94 45.49 -0.14
C MET A 14 46.41 44.12 0.35
N LEU A 15 47.18 44.04 1.43
CA LEU A 15 47.62 42.77 2.03
C LEU A 15 46.56 42.14 2.98
N LEU A 16 45.55 42.91 3.42
CA LEU A 16 44.44 42.41 4.24
C LEU A 16 43.20 41.97 3.41
N LEU A 17 43.19 42.23 2.10
CA LEU A 17 42.11 41.75 1.18
C LEU A 17 42.50 40.51 0.39
N SER A 18 43.70 39.94 0.60
CA SER A 18 44.16 38.72 -0.08
C SER A 18 44.08 37.44 0.80
N GLY A 19 43.41 37.52 1.93
CA GLY A 19 43.40 36.42 2.90
C GLY A 19 42.03 35.85 3.27
N SER A 20 41.04 35.84 2.38
CA SER A 20 39.78 35.11 2.60
C SER A 20 39.12 34.72 1.29
N VAL A 21 39.85 34.07 0.41
CA VAL A 21 39.22 33.13 -0.49
C VAL A 21 38.92 31.89 0.38
N ILE A 22 37.75 31.89 1.00
CA ILE A 22 37.16 30.64 1.42
C ILE A 22 37.02 29.85 0.12
N ALA A 23 37.97 28.95 -0.12
CA ALA A 23 37.78 27.89 -1.07
C ALA A 23 36.59 27.07 -0.52
N VAL A 24 35.40 27.46 -0.97
CA VAL A 24 34.30 26.48 -1.02
C VAL A 24 34.91 25.36 -1.86
N ALA A 25 35.30 24.28 -1.19
CA ALA A 25 35.67 23.07 -1.87
C ALA A 25 34.44 22.71 -2.72
N GLN A 26 34.50 23.09 -4.00
CA GLN A 26 33.60 22.46 -4.97
C GLN A 26 33.90 20.97 -4.84
N ASN A 27 33.04 20.27 -4.15
CA ASN A 27 33.07 18.81 -4.17
C ASN A 27 33.01 18.43 -5.65
N SER A 28 34.16 18.08 -6.21
CA SER A 28 34.24 17.61 -7.58
C SER A 28 33.41 16.33 -7.64
N LEU A 29 32.53 16.27 -8.62
CA LEU A 29 31.77 15.04 -8.85
C LEU A 29 32.74 13.88 -9.06
N PRO A 30 32.35 12.65 -8.65
CA PRO A 30 33.14 11.45 -8.93
C PRO A 30 33.42 11.33 -10.43
N GLY A 31 34.59 10.73 -10.76
CA GLY A 31 34.92 10.48 -12.18
C GLY A 31 33.82 9.67 -12.89
N GLY A 32 33.46 10.10 -14.10
CA GLY A 32 32.40 9.43 -14.88
C GLY A 32 30.96 9.79 -14.49
N VAL A 33 30.76 10.73 -13.56
CA VAL A 33 29.44 11.21 -13.15
C VAL A 33 29.20 12.65 -13.62
N LYS A 34 28.07 12.91 -14.23
CA LYS A 34 27.64 14.24 -14.70
C LYS A 34 26.32 14.61 -14.04
N LYS A 35 26.21 15.82 -13.52
CA LYS A 35 24.94 16.40 -13.08
C LYS A 35 24.15 16.84 -14.33
N ILE A 36 22.91 16.40 -14.42
CA ILE A 36 22.03 16.67 -15.56
C ILE A 36 21.08 17.82 -15.26
N THR A 37 20.30 17.69 -14.18
CA THR A 37 19.30 18.71 -13.80
C THR A 37 18.94 18.58 -12.32
N SER A 38 18.15 19.54 -11.83
CA SER A 38 17.55 19.45 -10.50
C SER A 38 16.17 20.12 -10.54
N VAL A 39 15.17 19.42 -10.04
CA VAL A 39 13.78 19.90 -9.97
C VAL A 39 13.22 19.55 -8.60
N GLU A 40 12.76 20.57 -7.88
CA GLU A 40 12.05 20.45 -6.58
C GLU A 40 12.72 19.54 -5.54
N GLY A 41 14.06 19.61 -5.46
CA GLY A 41 14.85 18.86 -4.49
C GLY A 41 15.33 17.48 -4.98
N ILE A 42 14.88 17.03 -6.13
CA ILE A 42 15.42 15.84 -6.80
C ILE A 42 16.52 16.30 -7.75
N THR A 43 17.71 15.74 -7.61
CA THR A 43 18.84 16.01 -8.51
C THR A 43 19.12 14.77 -9.36
N GLU A 44 19.17 14.95 -10.68
CA GLU A 44 19.53 13.91 -11.64
C GLU A 44 21.02 13.99 -11.97
N TYR A 45 21.64 12.81 -11.90
CA TYR A 45 23.00 12.56 -12.37
C TYR A 45 22.97 11.45 -13.43
N GLN A 46 24.03 11.38 -14.22
CA GLN A 46 24.23 10.32 -15.21
C GLN A 46 25.67 9.81 -15.14
N LEU A 47 25.81 8.49 -15.12
CA LEU A 47 27.10 7.82 -15.25
C LEU A 47 27.48 7.63 -16.73
N ASP A 48 28.77 7.50 -17.01
CA ASP A 48 29.29 7.29 -18.37
C ASP A 48 28.77 5.99 -19.02
N ASN A 49 28.38 4.98 -18.22
CA ASN A 49 27.75 3.75 -18.71
C ASN A 49 26.26 3.92 -19.10
N GLY A 50 25.69 5.09 -18.82
CA GLY A 50 24.30 5.40 -19.19
C GLY A 50 23.31 5.38 -18.03
N LEU A 51 23.68 4.86 -16.84
CA LEU A 51 22.80 4.85 -15.69
C LEU A 51 22.40 6.27 -15.29
N ARG A 52 21.11 6.49 -15.16
CA ARG A 52 20.53 7.71 -14.60
C ARG A 52 20.35 7.51 -13.09
N VAL A 53 20.67 8.54 -12.32
CA VAL A 53 20.62 8.51 -10.86
C VAL A 53 19.83 9.71 -10.38
N LEU A 54 18.81 9.47 -9.59
CA LEU A 54 18.00 10.50 -8.94
C LEU A 54 18.30 10.49 -7.44
N LEU A 55 18.75 11.62 -6.91
CA LEU A 55 18.98 11.79 -5.47
C LEU A 55 17.97 12.77 -4.90
N PHE A 56 17.29 12.33 -3.85
CA PHE A 56 16.28 13.09 -3.12
C PHE A 56 16.60 13.09 -1.62
N PRO A 57 17.60 13.88 -1.17
CA PRO A 57 17.98 13.93 0.23
C PRO A 57 16.91 14.58 1.10
N ASP A 58 16.55 13.92 2.18
CA ASP A 58 15.64 14.43 3.20
C ASP A 58 16.18 14.11 4.60
N GLN A 59 16.84 15.08 5.20
CA GLN A 59 17.51 14.92 6.49
C GLN A 59 16.53 14.77 7.67
N SER A 60 15.24 15.02 7.46
CA SER A 60 14.21 14.85 8.48
C SER A 60 13.80 13.39 8.69
N LYS A 61 14.10 12.53 7.72
CA LYS A 61 13.80 11.09 7.81
C LYS A 61 14.87 10.33 8.57
N GLN A 62 14.54 9.15 9.02
CA GLN A 62 15.50 8.19 9.60
C GLN A 62 15.59 6.92 8.76
N THR A 63 15.05 6.99 7.55
CA THR A 63 15.06 5.90 6.57
C THR A 63 15.67 6.37 5.26
N ILE A 64 16.16 5.40 4.50
CA ILE A 64 16.51 5.55 3.09
C ILE A 64 15.69 4.55 2.30
N THR A 65 15.18 4.98 1.17
CA THR A 65 14.63 4.12 0.13
C THR A 65 15.57 4.14 -1.06
N VAL A 66 16.07 2.98 -1.43
CA VAL A 66 16.73 2.73 -2.70
C VAL A 66 15.70 2.09 -3.61
N ASN A 67 15.52 2.61 -4.81
CA ASN A 67 14.61 2.08 -5.81
C ASN A 67 15.28 2.11 -7.18
N ILE A 68 15.44 0.95 -7.78
CA ILE A 68 15.92 0.86 -9.16
C ILE A 68 14.77 0.49 -10.09
N THR A 69 14.58 1.30 -11.12
CA THR A 69 13.54 1.12 -12.12
C THR A 69 14.16 0.77 -13.46
N TYR A 70 13.88 -0.41 -13.96
CA TYR A 70 14.20 -0.84 -15.32
C TYR A 70 13.05 -0.47 -16.25
N GLN A 71 13.38 0.19 -17.39
CA GLN A 71 12.39 0.59 -18.38
C GLN A 71 12.01 -0.61 -19.27
N VAL A 72 11.49 -1.64 -18.63
CA VAL A 72 11.03 -2.88 -19.24
C VAL A 72 9.89 -3.47 -18.42
N GLY A 73 8.84 -3.88 -19.09
CA GLY A 73 7.69 -4.55 -18.50
C GLY A 73 6.99 -5.45 -19.53
N SER A 74 5.75 -5.81 -19.27
CA SER A 74 5.01 -6.74 -20.16
C SER A 74 4.81 -6.20 -21.57
N ARG A 75 4.90 -4.91 -21.80
CA ARG A 75 4.90 -4.32 -23.16
C ARG A 75 6.05 -4.83 -24.02
N ASN A 76 7.18 -5.15 -23.41
CA ASN A 76 8.40 -5.56 -24.12
C ASN A 76 8.45 -7.06 -24.41
N GLU A 77 7.44 -7.82 -24.01
CA GLU A 77 7.36 -9.26 -24.20
C GLU A 77 6.93 -9.60 -25.63
N ASN A 78 7.49 -10.68 -26.16
CA ASN A 78 7.14 -11.17 -27.49
C ASN A 78 6.03 -12.22 -27.44
N TYR A 79 5.63 -12.72 -28.60
CA TYR A 79 4.71 -13.83 -28.72
C TYR A 79 5.29 -15.10 -28.08
N GLY A 80 4.52 -15.73 -27.21
CA GLY A 80 4.96 -16.90 -26.42
C GLY A 80 5.88 -16.58 -25.24
N GLU A 81 5.97 -15.30 -24.85
CA GLU A 81 6.83 -14.83 -23.76
C GLU A 81 6.07 -13.99 -22.74
N THR A 82 4.72 -14.03 -22.75
CA THR A 82 3.92 -13.23 -21.81
C THR A 82 4.12 -13.69 -20.38
N GLY A 83 4.34 -12.71 -19.48
CA GLY A 83 4.67 -12.93 -18.08
C GLY A 83 6.17 -13.05 -17.81
N MET A 84 7.02 -12.97 -18.83
CA MET A 84 8.47 -13.10 -18.68
C MET A 84 9.07 -11.98 -17.83
N ALA A 85 8.60 -10.75 -17.98
CA ALA A 85 9.05 -9.63 -17.16
C ALA A 85 8.72 -9.83 -15.69
N HIS A 86 7.52 -10.30 -15.38
CA HIS A 86 7.07 -10.59 -14.03
C HIS A 86 7.78 -11.82 -13.44
N LEU A 87 7.92 -12.89 -14.21
CA LEU A 87 8.65 -14.07 -13.77
C LEU A 87 10.13 -13.75 -13.47
N LEU A 88 10.74 -12.87 -14.27
CA LEU A 88 12.09 -12.39 -14.02
C LEU A 88 12.17 -11.57 -12.73
N GLU A 89 11.15 -10.79 -12.40
CA GLU A 89 11.07 -10.09 -11.11
C GLU A 89 11.26 -11.04 -9.93
N HIS A 90 10.58 -12.20 -9.95
CA HIS A 90 10.74 -13.22 -8.91
C HIS A 90 12.16 -13.80 -8.88
N LEU A 91 12.74 -14.05 -10.05
CA LEU A 91 14.02 -14.74 -10.13
C LEU A 91 15.20 -13.89 -9.67
N VAL A 92 15.16 -12.57 -9.81
CA VAL A 92 16.26 -11.72 -9.35
C VAL A 92 16.32 -11.56 -7.82
N PHE A 93 15.33 -12.06 -7.07
CA PHE A 93 15.41 -12.20 -5.62
C PHE A 93 16.17 -13.46 -5.17
N LYS A 94 16.52 -14.38 -6.09
CA LYS A 94 17.12 -15.68 -5.73
C LYS A 94 18.59 -15.61 -5.37
N GLY A 95 19.30 -14.62 -5.87
CA GLY A 95 20.69 -14.35 -5.51
C GLY A 95 21.60 -14.04 -6.69
N THR A 96 22.80 -13.63 -6.32
CA THR A 96 23.93 -13.32 -7.18
C THR A 96 25.20 -13.98 -6.60
N PRO A 97 26.33 -13.95 -7.29
CA PRO A 97 27.59 -14.47 -6.73
C PRO A 97 28.04 -13.77 -5.44
N ASN A 98 27.79 -12.44 -5.33
CA ASN A 98 28.20 -11.68 -4.14
C ASN A 98 27.10 -11.67 -3.05
N HIS A 99 25.83 -11.81 -3.46
CA HIS A 99 24.66 -11.87 -2.59
C HIS A 99 23.89 -13.18 -2.83
N PRO A 100 24.40 -14.31 -2.33
CA PRO A 100 23.85 -15.61 -2.71
C PRO A 100 22.47 -15.92 -2.11
N ASN A 101 22.04 -15.17 -1.10
CA ASN A 101 20.72 -15.28 -0.47
C ASN A 101 20.14 -13.89 -0.19
N ILE A 102 19.66 -13.25 -1.22
CA ILE A 102 19.10 -11.89 -1.12
C ILE A 102 17.98 -11.79 -0.05
N PRO A 103 17.01 -12.71 0.07
CA PRO A 103 15.97 -12.62 1.10
C PRO A 103 16.53 -12.63 2.54
N GLU A 104 17.61 -13.34 2.79
CA GLU A 104 18.25 -13.36 4.10
C GLU A 104 18.93 -12.02 4.41
N GLU A 105 19.65 -11.46 3.44
CA GLU A 105 20.29 -10.16 3.58
C GLU A 105 19.28 -9.04 3.79
N LEU A 106 18.20 -9.03 3.01
CA LEU A 106 17.08 -8.08 3.19
C LEU A 106 16.50 -8.16 4.61
N THR A 107 16.35 -9.37 5.13
CA THR A 107 15.86 -9.60 6.50
C THR A 107 16.87 -9.14 7.55
N ALA A 108 18.15 -9.41 7.35
CA ALA A 108 19.22 -9.04 8.28
C ALA A 108 19.38 -7.51 8.39
N HIS A 109 19.16 -6.80 7.30
CA HIS A 109 19.17 -5.34 7.26
C HIS A 109 17.84 -4.69 7.68
N GLY A 110 16.84 -5.49 8.07
CA GLY A 110 15.53 -4.98 8.56
C GLY A 110 14.77 -4.19 7.51
N THR A 111 14.93 -4.54 6.24
CA THR A 111 14.35 -3.81 5.13
C THR A 111 12.86 -4.08 4.96
N ARG A 112 12.19 -3.17 4.24
CA ARG A 112 10.86 -3.39 3.66
C ARG A 112 11.03 -3.46 2.14
N PRO A 113 11.37 -4.63 1.60
CA PRO A 113 11.65 -4.78 0.19
C PRO A 113 10.38 -5.12 -0.59
N ASN A 114 10.37 -4.79 -1.88
CA ASN A 114 9.46 -5.38 -2.84
C ASN A 114 10.02 -5.27 -4.27
N GLY A 115 9.46 -6.06 -5.18
CA GLY A 115 9.56 -5.88 -6.62
C GLY A 115 8.17 -5.66 -7.18
N THR A 116 8.05 -4.92 -8.25
CA THR A 116 6.78 -4.81 -8.97
C THR A 116 7.01 -4.70 -10.46
N THR A 117 6.19 -5.38 -11.23
CA THR A 117 6.19 -5.35 -12.70
C THR A 117 4.87 -4.79 -13.22
N TRP A 118 4.98 -3.85 -14.14
CA TRP A 118 3.84 -3.29 -14.86
C TRP A 118 4.05 -3.38 -16.37
N TYR A 119 3.26 -2.64 -17.13
CA TYR A 119 3.38 -2.64 -18.61
C TYR A 119 4.73 -2.10 -19.08
N ASP A 120 5.22 -1.00 -18.51
CA ASP A 120 6.37 -0.25 -19.03
C ASP A 120 7.61 -0.29 -18.15
N ARG A 121 7.51 -0.90 -16.98
CA ARG A 121 8.61 -0.93 -16.01
C ARG A 121 8.59 -2.17 -15.13
N THR A 122 9.77 -2.52 -14.64
CA THR A 122 9.99 -3.39 -13.49
C THR A 122 10.87 -2.65 -12.52
N ASN A 123 10.51 -2.59 -11.23
CA ASN A 123 11.35 -1.93 -10.24
C ASN A 123 11.53 -2.80 -9.00
N TYR A 124 12.64 -2.57 -8.33
CA TYR A 124 12.99 -3.19 -7.04
C TYR A 124 13.31 -2.10 -6.06
N TYR A 125 12.86 -2.26 -4.85
CA TYR A 125 13.14 -1.27 -3.82
C TYR A 125 13.25 -1.89 -2.44
N GLU A 126 14.04 -1.26 -1.61
CA GLU A 126 14.14 -1.51 -0.19
C GLU A 126 14.16 -0.20 0.59
N THR A 127 13.37 -0.17 1.66
CA THR A 127 13.39 0.90 2.65
C THR A 127 13.99 0.37 3.94
N PHE A 128 15.01 1.04 4.44
CA PHE A 128 15.80 0.62 5.60
C PHE A 128 16.23 1.80 6.47
N GLN A 129 16.76 1.50 7.66
CA GLN A 129 17.32 2.51 8.55
C GLN A 129 18.49 3.25 7.89
N ALA A 130 18.50 4.58 8.02
CA ALA A 130 19.48 5.46 7.42
C ALA A 130 20.86 5.34 8.09
N THR A 131 21.66 4.41 7.62
CA THR A 131 23.07 4.25 7.97
C THR A 131 23.91 4.17 6.71
N ASP A 132 25.18 4.59 6.80
CA ASP A 132 26.13 4.45 5.70
C ASP A 132 26.33 2.97 5.31
N GLU A 133 26.26 2.06 6.28
CA GLU A 133 26.41 0.61 6.08
C GLU A 133 25.25 0.04 5.25
N ASN A 134 24.01 0.32 5.66
CA ASN A 134 22.83 -0.14 4.95
C ASN A 134 22.75 0.43 3.54
N LEU A 135 23.08 1.72 3.36
CA LEU A 135 23.07 2.34 2.05
C LEU A 135 24.11 1.72 1.12
N LYS A 136 25.33 1.50 1.60
CA LYS A 136 26.37 0.83 0.82
C LYS A 136 25.96 -0.57 0.41
N TRP A 137 25.42 -1.35 1.37
CA TRP A 137 24.94 -2.69 1.12
C TRP A 137 23.84 -2.68 0.04
N ALA A 138 22.83 -1.80 0.15
CA ALA A 138 21.75 -1.75 -0.83
C ALA A 138 22.25 -1.35 -2.22
N LEU A 139 23.20 -0.41 -2.31
CA LEU A 139 23.80 -0.01 -3.58
C LEU A 139 24.66 -1.12 -4.20
N ASP A 140 25.37 -1.89 -3.39
CA ASP A 140 26.15 -3.06 -3.83
C ASP A 140 25.22 -4.16 -4.33
N LEU A 141 24.19 -4.48 -3.54
CA LEU A 141 23.15 -5.45 -3.91
C LEU A 141 22.51 -5.09 -5.26
N GLU A 142 22.06 -3.85 -5.42
CA GLU A 142 21.39 -3.44 -6.66
C GLU A 142 22.33 -3.38 -7.87
N ALA A 143 23.58 -3.02 -7.67
CA ALA A 143 24.58 -3.05 -8.73
C ALA A 143 24.89 -4.49 -9.17
N ASP A 144 25.03 -5.43 -8.23
CA ASP A 144 25.29 -6.84 -8.52
C ASP A 144 24.06 -7.52 -9.13
N ARG A 145 22.88 -7.27 -8.55
CA ARG A 145 21.59 -7.78 -9.06
C ARG A 145 21.29 -7.32 -10.49
N MET A 146 21.75 -6.13 -10.88
CA MET A 146 21.56 -5.61 -12.22
C MET A 146 22.16 -6.50 -13.31
N VAL A 147 23.33 -7.12 -13.07
CA VAL A 147 24.08 -7.82 -14.12
C VAL A 147 24.51 -9.24 -13.80
N ASN A 148 24.43 -9.64 -12.54
CA ASN A 148 24.96 -10.91 -12.04
C ASN A 148 23.93 -11.85 -11.41
N SER A 149 22.62 -11.54 -11.45
CA SER A 149 21.59 -12.46 -10.95
C SER A 149 21.69 -13.83 -11.60
N TYR A 150 21.56 -14.88 -10.83
CA TYR A 150 21.75 -16.25 -11.30
C TYR A 150 20.83 -16.65 -12.44
N ILE A 151 19.56 -16.26 -12.40
CA ILE A 151 18.50 -16.66 -13.37
C ILE A 151 18.69 -18.15 -13.72
N ALA A 152 18.61 -19.00 -12.70
CA ALA A 152 18.95 -20.40 -12.85
C ALA A 152 17.70 -21.26 -13.12
N LYS A 153 17.86 -22.35 -13.88
CA LYS A 153 16.75 -23.27 -14.19
C LYS A 153 16.08 -23.83 -12.95
N LYS A 154 16.87 -24.18 -11.90
CA LYS A 154 16.32 -24.69 -10.62
C LYS A 154 15.40 -23.69 -9.93
N ASP A 155 15.72 -22.40 -10.03
CA ASP A 155 14.94 -21.31 -9.41
C ASP A 155 13.69 -21.03 -10.23
N LEU A 156 13.79 -21.10 -11.56
CA LEU A 156 12.63 -21.04 -12.45
C LEU A 156 11.65 -22.16 -12.13
N ASP A 157 12.10 -23.39 -11.97
CA ASP A 157 11.23 -24.55 -11.72
C ASP A 157 10.51 -24.41 -10.35
N SER A 158 11.16 -23.83 -9.36
CA SER A 158 10.52 -23.56 -8.07
C SER A 158 9.55 -22.38 -8.13
N GLU A 159 9.93 -21.27 -8.78
CA GLU A 159 9.08 -20.08 -8.87
C GLU A 159 7.88 -20.28 -9.81
N MET A 160 8.00 -21.14 -10.80
CA MET A 160 6.88 -21.45 -11.70
C MET A 160 5.61 -21.83 -10.94
N THR A 161 5.74 -22.59 -9.86
CA THR A 161 4.58 -22.96 -9.03
C THR A 161 4.04 -21.76 -8.24
N VAL A 162 4.92 -20.87 -7.79
CA VAL A 162 4.52 -19.67 -7.08
C VAL A 162 3.76 -18.72 -8.00
N VAL A 163 4.33 -18.41 -9.17
CA VAL A 163 3.71 -17.52 -10.17
C VAL A 163 2.40 -18.11 -10.70
N ARG A 164 2.33 -19.43 -10.87
CA ARG A 164 1.07 -20.10 -11.22
C ARG A 164 0.00 -19.94 -10.16
N ASN A 165 0.34 -20.09 -8.88
CA ASN A 165 -0.60 -19.85 -7.78
C ASN A 165 -1.08 -18.40 -7.75
N GLU A 166 -0.20 -17.45 -8.04
CA GLU A 166 -0.55 -16.04 -8.15
C GLU A 166 -1.49 -15.78 -9.35
N PHE A 167 -1.18 -16.35 -10.51
CA PHE A 167 -2.06 -16.34 -11.67
C PHE A 167 -3.45 -16.87 -11.33
N GLU A 168 -3.53 -18.06 -10.71
CA GLU A 168 -4.78 -18.69 -10.30
C GLU A 168 -5.53 -17.85 -9.26
N SER A 169 -4.83 -17.16 -8.36
CA SER A 169 -5.45 -16.20 -7.44
C SER A 169 -6.10 -15.03 -8.18
N GLY A 170 -5.44 -14.52 -9.21
CA GLY A 170 -6.00 -13.47 -10.08
C GLY A 170 -7.25 -13.93 -10.83
N GLU A 171 -7.26 -15.18 -11.31
CA GLU A 171 -8.41 -15.80 -11.99
C GLU A 171 -9.64 -15.96 -11.08
N ASN A 172 -9.48 -15.89 -9.76
CA ASN A 172 -10.59 -15.90 -8.81
C ASN A 172 -11.26 -14.53 -8.63
N SER A 173 -10.63 -13.46 -9.08
CA SER A 173 -11.16 -12.11 -8.96
C SER A 173 -12.00 -11.74 -10.20
N PRO A 174 -13.33 -11.61 -10.08
CA PRO A 174 -14.19 -11.19 -11.19
C PRO A 174 -13.76 -9.88 -11.83
N SER A 175 -13.37 -8.91 -11.02
CA SER A 175 -12.92 -7.59 -11.48
C SER A 175 -11.61 -7.67 -12.26
N ARG A 176 -10.62 -8.45 -11.77
CA ARG A 176 -9.35 -8.63 -12.47
C ARG A 176 -9.53 -9.35 -13.81
N VAL A 177 -10.29 -10.42 -13.79
CA VAL A 177 -10.59 -11.17 -15.03
C VAL A 177 -11.33 -10.31 -16.05
N LEU A 178 -12.35 -9.55 -15.59
CA LEU A 178 -13.08 -8.66 -16.47
C LEU A 178 -12.16 -7.55 -17.03
N LEU A 179 -11.31 -6.96 -16.20
CA LEU A 179 -10.31 -5.97 -16.62
C LEU A 179 -9.41 -6.55 -17.72
N GLU A 180 -8.79 -7.69 -17.48
CA GLU A 180 -7.89 -8.33 -18.45
C GLU A 180 -8.60 -8.64 -19.78
N ARG A 181 -9.83 -9.17 -19.74
CA ARG A 181 -10.60 -9.44 -20.96
C ARG A 181 -11.04 -8.18 -21.66
N THR A 182 -11.38 -7.13 -20.91
CA THR A 182 -11.73 -5.83 -21.48
C THR A 182 -10.54 -5.21 -22.20
N LEU A 183 -9.36 -5.18 -21.56
CA LEU A 183 -8.14 -4.67 -22.16
C LEU A 183 -7.68 -5.53 -23.34
N SER A 184 -7.76 -6.86 -23.24
CA SER A 184 -7.45 -7.78 -24.35
C SER A 184 -8.39 -7.62 -25.54
N THR A 185 -9.63 -7.19 -25.31
CA THR A 185 -10.58 -6.87 -26.37
C THR A 185 -10.32 -5.49 -26.97
N MET A 186 -9.91 -4.56 -26.12
CA MET A 186 -9.60 -3.19 -26.49
C MET A 186 -8.33 -3.09 -27.35
N PHE A 187 -7.24 -3.73 -26.95
CA PHE A 187 -5.96 -3.74 -27.65
C PHE A 187 -5.85 -5.00 -28.53
N ILE A 188 -5.82 -4.82 -29.85
CA ILE A 188 -5.74 -5.95 -30.81
C ILE A 188 -4.30 -6.40 -31.00
N TRP A 189 -3.38 -5.46 -31.09
CA TRP A 189 -1.98 -5.72 -31.41
C TRP A 189 -1.03 -5.32 -30.29
N HIS A 190 -1.37 -4.26 -29.59
CA HIS A 190 -0.51 -3.70 -28.57
C HIS A 190 -0.48 -4.56 -27.30
N ASN A 191 0.69 -4.72 -26.71
CA ASN A 191 0.86 -5.56 -25.52
C ASN A 191 0.15 -5.03 -24.26
N TYR A 192 -0.38 -3.81 -24.26
CA TYR A 192 -1.26 -3.33 -23.17
C TYR A 192 -2.57 -4.12 -23.04
N GLY A 193 -2.95 -4.86 -24.06
CA GLY A 193 -4.05 -5.81 -23.98
C GLY A 193 -3.71 -7.14 -23.32
N LYS A 194 -2.45 -7.36 -22.92
CA LYS A 194 -2.00 -8.59 -22.29
C LYS A 194 -1.83 -8.39 -20.78
N SER A 195 -2.12 -9.44 -20.01
CA SER A 195 -1.90 -9.41 -18.57
C SER A 195 -0.40 -9.37 -18.27
N THR A 196 -0.01 -8.56 -17.27
CA THR A 196 1.39 -8.46 -16.82
C THR A 196 1.89 -9.78 -16.24
N ILE A 197 1.00 -10.56 -15.61
CA ILE A 197 1.36 -11.90 -15.12
C ILE A 197 1.57 -12.89 -16.25
N GLY A 198 1.09 -12.58 -17.43
CA GLY A 198 1.20 -13.42 -18.63
C GLY A 198 0.08 -14.43 -18.80
N SER A 199 0.19 -15.23 -19.84
CA SER A 199 -0.68 -16.37 -20.06
C SER A 199 -0.15 -17.61 -19.34
N ARG A 200 -1.05 -18.47 -18.86
CA ARG A 200 -0.65 -19.74 -18.24
C ARG A 200 0.24 -20.58 -19.17
N ALA A 201 -0.10 -20.63 -20.47
CA ALA A 201 0.64 -21.41 -21.43
C ALA A 201 2.08 -20.89 -21.63
N ASP A 202 2.26 -19.57 -21.68
CA ASP A 202 3.60 -18.97 -21.81
C ASP A 202 4.43 -19.18 -20.55
N LEU A 203 3.83 -18.94 -19.39
CA LEU A 203 4.48 -19.14 -18.10
C LEU A 203 5.00 -20.58 -17.94
N GLU A 204 4.14 -21.58 -18.20
CA GLU A 204 4.48 -23.00 -18.04
C GLU A 204 5.52 -23.51 -19.05
N ASN A 205 5.74 -22.78 -20.14
CA ASN A 205 6.63 -23.22 -21.21
C ASN A 205 7.82 -22.29 -21.49
N VAL A 206 8.01 -21.22 -20.70
CA VAL A 206 9.11 -20.28 -20.95
C VAL A 206 10.47 -20.95 -20.83
N PRO A 207 11.33 -20.90 -21.87
CA PRO A 207 12.66 -21.47 -21.81
C PRO A 207 13.59 -20.58 -20.95
N ILE A 208 14.44 -21.20 -20.12
CA ILE A 208 15.36 -20.46 -19.25
C ILE A 208 16.34 -19.57 -20.04
N ASP A 209 16.80 -20.00 -21.18
CA ASP A 209 17.69 -19.23 -22.04
C ASP A 209 17.03 -17.94 -22.58
N ARG A 210 15.73 -17.96 -22.80
CA ARG A 210 14.94 -16.77 -23.15
C ARG A 210 14.84 -15.78 -22.00
N LEU A 211 14.58 -16.26 -20.78
CA LEU A 211 14.62 -15.43 -19.57
C LEU A 211 15.99 -14.81 -19.31
N GLN A 212 17.05 -15.61 -19.48
CA GLN A 212 18.42 -15.12 -19.39
C GLN A 212 18.75 -14.10 -20.48
N ALA A 213 18.23 -14.28 -21.68
CA ALA A 213 18.42 -13.31 -22.77
C ALA A 213 17.65 -12.02 -22.48
N PHE A 214 16.42 -12.12 -21.99
CA PHE A 214 15.61 -10.97 -21.58
C PHE A 214 16.30 -10.17 -20.46
N TYR A 215 16.80 -10.86 -19.42
CA TYR A 215 17.58 -10.25 -18.36
C TYR A 215 18.80 -9.51 -18.92
N ARG A 216 19.66 -10.17 -19.70
CA ARG A 216 20.86 -9.55 -20.29
C ARG A 216 20.55 -8.38 -21.22
N ASN A 217 19.37 -8.39 -21.88
CA ASN A 217 18.98 -7.32 -22.77
C ASN A 217 18.51 -6.08 -22.04
N TYR A 218 17.69 -6.24 -21.01
CA TYR A 218 16.97 -5.13 -20.39
C TYR A 218 17.53 -4.66 -19.06
N TYR A 219 18.17 -5.53 -18.25
CA TYR A 219 18.73 -5.21 -16.95
C TYR A 219 20.16 -4.69 -17.12
N GLN A 220 20.25 -3.47 -17.59
CA GLN A 220 21.51 -2.82 -17.94
C GLN A 220 21.47 -1.35 -17.54
N PRO A 221 22.64 -0.72 -17.28
CA PRO A 221 22.72 0.66 -16.78
C PRO A 221 21.99 1.68 -17.67
N ASP A 222 22.09 1.58 -18.98
CA ASP A 222 21.49 2.51 -19.94
C ASP A 222 19.95 2.38 -20.07
N ASN A 223 19.37 1.37 -19.44
CA ASN A 223 17.92 1.12 -19.38
C ASN A 223 17.36 1.20 -17.96
N ALA A 224 18.15 1.71 -17.03
CA ALA A 224 17.78 1.78 -15.62
C ALA A 224 17.86 3.22 -15.07
N VAL A 225 17.05 3.48 -14.06
CA VAL A 225 17.10 4.69 -13.23
C VAL A 225 17.17 4.27 -11.78
N LEU A 226 18.25 4.62 -11.11
CA LEU A 226 18.44 4.42 -9.69
C LEU A 226 17.95 5.68 -8.95
N LEU A 227 17.05 5.51 -8.01
CA LEU A 227 16.60 6.59 -7.14
C LEU A 227 16.97 6.28 -5.69
N VAL A 228 17.57 7.25 -5.01
CA VAL A 228 17.85 7.20 -3.57
C VAL A 228 17.10 8.36 -2.91
N ALA A 229 16.21 8.04 -1.98
CA ALA A 229 15.41 9.03 -1.27
C ALA A 229 15.50 8.83 0.24
N GLY A 230 15.59 9.90 1.02
CA GLY A 230 15.66 9.85 2.47
C GLY A 230 16.90 10.53 3.05
N LYS A 231 17.34 10.05 4.22
CA LYS A 231 18.45 10.68 4.95
C LYS A 231 19.80 10.11 4.55
N PHE A 232 20.52 10.80 3.72
CA PHE A 232 21.88 10.44 3.31
C PHE A 232 22.72 11.68 2.97
N ASP A 233 24.03 11.51 2.88
CA ASP A 233 24.96 12.51 2.35
C ASP A 233 25.09 12.31 0.85
N GLU A 234 24.73 13.35 0.08
CA GLU A 234 24.68 13.30 -1.38
C GLU A 234 26.06 13.01 -2.00
N ALA A 235 27.10 13.64 -1.51
CA ALA A 235 28.45 13.47 -2.05
C ALA A 235 29.00 12.06 -1.78
N LYS A 236 28.82 11.55 -0.57
CA LYS A 236 29.20 10.16 -0.23
C LYS A 236 28.42 9.17 -1.07
N THR A 237 27.11 9.34 -1.18
CA THR A 237 26.24 8.46 -1.94
C THR A 237 26.63 8.40 -3.41
N LEU A 238 26.93 9.55 -4.02
CA LEU A 238 27.44 9.60 -5.41
C LEU A 238 28.77 8.86 -5.58
N ASN A 239 29.67 8.96 -4.58
CA ASN A 239 30.93 8.21 -4.62
C ASN A 239 30.68 6.70 -4.60
N TRP A 240 29.79 6.24 -3.73
CA TRP A 240 29.45 4.81 -3.68
C TRP A 240 28.73 4.33 -4.95
N ILE A 241 27.79 5.13 -5.47
CA ILE A 241 27.13 4.83 -6.75
C ILE A 241 28.18 4.71 -7.88
N ALA A 242 29.12 5.65 -7.95
CA ALA A 242 30.21 5.59 -8.92
C ALA A 242 31.12 4.38 -8.69
N GLU A 243 31.35 3.99 -7.44
CA GLU A 243 32.15 2.82 -7.07
C GLU A 243 31.48 1.51 -7.49
N TYR A 244 30.20 1.33 -7.20
CA TYR A 244 29.49 0.07 -7.47
C TYR A 244 29.01 0.00 -8.92
N PHE A 245 28.23 0.96 -9.37
CA PHE A 245 27.61 0.95 -10.70
C PHE A 245 28.57 1.40 -11.81
N GLY A 246 29.56 2.27 -11.50
CA GLY A 246 30.52 2.75 -12.50
C GLY A 246 31.45 1.66 -13.04
N LYS A 247 31.60 0.53 -12.32
CA LYS A 247 32.36 -0.64 -12.78
C LYS A 247 31.63 -1.43 -13.87
N ILE A 248 30.31 -1.29 -13.94
CA ILE A 248 29.52 -1.99 -14.94
C ILE A 248 29.75 -1.31 -16.29
N PRO A 249 30.18 -2.06 -17.32
CA PRO A 249 30.50 -1.45 -18.60
C PRO A 249 29.24 -0.93 -19.30
N ARG A 250 29.42 0.09 -20.13
CA ARG A 250 28.34 0.56 -21.01
C ARG A 250 27.92 -0.56 -21.97
N PRO A 251 26.63 -0.91 -22.03
CA PRO A 251 26.17 -1.95 -22.94
C PRO A 251 26.41 -1.59 -24.41
N THR A 252 26.73 -2.60 -25.20
CA THR A 252 26.93 -2.46 -26.65
C THR A 252 25.69 -2.86 -27.45
N ARG A 253 24.70 -3.53 -26.79
CA ARG A 253 23.45 -3.91 -27.46
C ARG A 253 22.58 -2.69 -27.72
N VAL A 254 21.68 -2.82 -28.66
CA VAL A 254 20.64 -1.82 -28.97
C VAL A 254 19.28 -2.43 -28.62
N ILE A 255 18.56 -1.80 -27.72
CA ILE A 255 17.17 -2.18 -27.41
C ILE A 255 16.31 -1.82 -28.63
N GLN A 256 15.65 -2.83 -29.18
CA GLN A 256 14.74 -2.63 -30.32
C GLN A 256 13.55 -1.79 -29.86
N LYS A 257 13.28 -0.72 -30.62
CA LYS A 257 12.08 0.08 -30.36
C LYS A 257 10.83 -0.72 -30.72
N THR A 258 9.87 -0.73 -29.83
CA THR A 258 8.53 -1.21 -30.16
C THR A 258 7.87 -0.21 -31.12
N TYR A 259 7.19 -0.72 -32.13
CA TYR A 259 6.52 0.08 -33.16
C TYR A 259 5.11 -0.44 -33.47
N THR A 260 4.66 -1.47 -32.76
CA THR A 260 3.32 -2.02 -32.93
C THR A 260 2.32 -1.06 -32.29
N LEU A 261 1.47 -0.48 -33.12
CA LEU A 261 0.38 0.38 -32.67
C LEU A 261 -0.95 -0.31 -32.95
N ASP A 262 -1.92 -0.07 -32.09
CA ASP A 262 -3.27 -0.47 -32.41
C ASP A 262 -3.85 0.42 -33.51
N PRO A 263 -4.62 -0.15 -34.45
CA PRO A 263 -5.37 0.65 -35.39
C PRO A 263 -6.40 1.51 -34.66
N VAL A 264 -6.79 2.62 -35.31
CA VAL A 264 -7.94 3.40 -34.86
C VAL A 264 -9.12 2.45 -34.73
N GLN A 265 -9.81 2.51 -33.61
CA GLN A 265 -10.93 1.63 -33.34
C GLN A 265 -12.13 2.00 -34.22
N ASP A 266 -12.61 1.03 -35.01
CA ASP A 266 -13.65 1.20 -36.03
C ASP A 266 -15.06 1.04 -35.49
N GLY A 267 -15.18 0.55 -34.30
CA GLY A 267 -16.46 0.21 -33.75
C GLY A 267 -16.36 -0.22 -32.29
N GLU A 268 -17.48 -0.16 -31.59
CA GLU A 268 -17.56 -0.70 -30.23
C GLU A 268 -17.04 -2.13 -30.19
N ARG A 269 -16.28 -2.42 -29.14
CA ARG A 269 -15.89 -3.77 -28.79
C ARG A 269 -16.58 -4.17 -27.51
N THR A 270 -17.07 -5.38 -27.44
CA THR A 270 -17.71 -5.90 -26.24
C THR A 270 -17.14 -7.26 -25.91
N VAL A 271 -16.78 -7.45 -24.67
CA VAL A 271 -16.47 -8.76 -24.11
C VAL A 271 -17.45 -9.08 -23.00
N THR A 272 -17.99 -10.29 -23.03
CA THR A 272 -18.82 -10.83 -21.96
C THR A 272 -18.05 -11.94 -21.29
N VAL A 273 -17.79 -11.76 -20.00
CA VAL A 273 -17.25 -12.81 -19.14
C VAL A 273 -18.42 -13.46 -18.40
N ARG A 274 -18.55 -14.77 -18.56
CA ARG A 274 -19.51 -15.58 -17.81
C ARG A 274 -18.71 -16.50 -16.91
N ARG A 275 -18.61 -16.13 -15.64
CA ARG A 275 -17.96 -16.95 -14.60
C ARG A 275 -18.84 -16.96 -13.36
N THR A 276 -18.62 -17.95 -12.52
CA THR A 276 -19.17 -17.99 -11.17
C THR A 276 -18.70 -16.76 -10.37
N GLY A 277 -19.62 -16.11 -9.70
CA GLY A 277 -19.37 -14.91 -8.92
C GLY A 277 -20.69 -14.33 -8.41
N ASP A 278 -20.60 -13.56 -7.36
CA ASP A 278 -21.77 -13.06 -6.65
C ASP A 278 -22.14 -11.61 -7.01
N VAL A 279 -21.37 -10.99 -7.94
CA VAL A 279 -21.54 -9.59 -8.34
C VAL A 279 -21.49 -9.47 -9.86
N GLN A 280 -22.45 -8.76 -10.43
CA GLN A 280 -22.40 -8.32 -11.81
C GLN A 280 -21.47 -7.10 -11.92
N MET A 281 -20.77 -6.99 -13.05
CA MET A 281 -19.91 -5.81 -13.28
C MET A 281 -20.06 -5.33 -14.70
N VAL A 282 -19.93 -4.03 -14.86
CA VAL A 282 -19.75 -3.37 -16.15
C VAL A 282 -18.49 -2.51 -16.11
N MET A 283 -17.67 -2.61 -17.14
CA MET A 283 -16.50 -1.77 -17.36
C MET A 283 -16.57 -1.14 -18.74
N ASN A 284 -16.35 0.17 -18.82
CA ASN A 284 -16.22 0.91 -20.07
C ASN A 284 -14.80 1.44 -20.17
N ALA A 285 -14.09 1.04 -21.21
CA ALA A 285 -12.71 1.47 -21.49
C ALA A 285 -12.65 2.24 -22.83
N TYR A 286 -11.82 3.28 -22.87
CA TYR A 286 -11.60 4.13 -24.05
C TYR A 286 -10.11 4.33 -24.26
N HIS A 287 -9.64 4.25 -25.51
CA HIS A 287 -8.26 4.62 -25.83
C HIS A 287 -8.03 6.09 -25.54
N ILE A 288 -6.88 6.37 -24.92
CA ILE A 288 -6.44 7.72 -24.58
C ILE A 288 -4.98 7.91 -24.99
N PRO A 289 -4.50 9.16 -25.09
CA PRO A 289 -3.09 9.45 -25.34
C PRO A 289 -2.17 8.91 -24.25
N ALA A 290 -0.89 8.82 -24.57
CA ALA A 290 0.16 8.47 -23.64
C ALA A 290 0.22 9.43 -22.43
N GLY A 291 0.76 8.97 -21.29
CA GLY A 291 0.89 9.75 -20.05
C GLY A 291 1.65 11.08 -20.20
N ALA A 292 2.59 11.14 -21.15
CA ALA A 292 3.32 12.37 -21.47
C ALA A 292 2.49 13.43 -22.26
N HIS A 293 1.37 13.03 -22.85
CA HIS A 293 0.53 13.94 -23.65
C HIS A 293 -0.18 14.97 -22.76
N PRO A 294 -0.34 16.23 -23.19
CA PRO A 294 -1.04 17.25 -22.40
C PRO A 294 -2.45 16.87 -21.99
N ASP A 295 -3.18 16.16 -22.82
CA ASP A 295 -4.55 15.72 -22.51
C ASP A 295 -4.63 14.71 -21.37
N TYR A 296 -3.53 14.03 -21.00
CA TYR A 296 -3.57 13.05 -19.92
C TYR A 296 -3.97 13.69 -18.57
N ALA A 297 -3.47 14.88 -18.27
CA ALA A 297 -3.88 15.61 -17.07
C ALA A 297 -5.38 15.97 -17.07
N VAL A 298 -5.91 16.30 -18.25
CA VAL A 298 -7.35 16.57 -18.42
C VAL A 298 -8.16 15.29 -18.23
N ILE A 299 -7.64 14.16 -18.73
CA ILE A 299 -8.28 12.83 -18.59
C ILE A 299 -8.32 12.39 -17.13
N GLU A 300 -7.28 12.65 -16.37
CA GLU A 300 -7.29 12.32 -14.94
C GLU A 300 -8.33 13.15 -14.16
N VAL A 301 -8.41 14.45 -14.44
CA VAL A 301 -9.49 15.30 -13.89
C VAL A 301 -10.86 14.81 -14.34
N LEU A 302 -11.01 14.42 -15.60
CA LEU A 302 -12.25 13.83 -16.12
C LEU A 302 -12.61 12.52 -15.41
N GLY A 303 -11.63 11.65 -15.16
CA GLY A 303 -11.81 10.41 -14.40
C GLY A 303 -12.34 10.68 -12.98
N PHE A 304 -11.79 11.68 -12.31
CA PHE A 304 -12.27 12.14 -11.02
C PHE A 304 -13.72 12.64 -11.10
N LEU A 305 -14.03 13.53 -12.04
CA LEU A 305 -15.39 14.04 -12.25
C LEU A 305 -16.40 12.94 -12.59
N LEU A 306 -15.93 11.83 -13.15
CA LEU A 306 -16.79 10.68 -13.46
C LEU A 306 -17.06 9.81 -12.22
N ALA A 307 -16.03 9.39 -11.49
CA ALA A 307 -16.16 8.27 -10.56
C ALA A 307 -15.85 8.59 -9.08
N ASP A 308 -15.45 9.83 -8.75
CA ASP A 308 -15.19 10.18 -7.35
C ASP A 308 -16.42 10.00 -6.46
N GLU A 309 -16.19 9.46 -5.29
CA GLU A 309 -17.24 9.26 -4.29
C GLU A 309 -17.15 10.39 -3.23
N PRO A 310 -18.25 11.11 -2.97
CA PRO A 310 -19.63 10.97 -3.46
C PRO A 310 -19.95 11.90 -4.64
N SER A 311 -18.98 12.65 -5.16
CA SER A 311 -19.25 13.80 -6.05
C SER A 311 -19.34 13.43 -7.53
N GLY A 312 -18.79 12.30 -7.92
CA GLY A 312 -18.68 11.86 -9.30
C GLY A 312 -20.02 11.64 -9.98
N ARG A 313 -20.05 11.94 -11.27
CA ARG A 313 -21.29 11.84 -12.05
C ARG A 313 -21.76 10.40 -12.21
N LEU A 314 -20.85 9.45 -12.32
CA LEU A 314 -21.19 8.02 -12.33
C LEU A 314 -21.70 7.57 -10.94
N TYR A 315 -21.10 8.08 -9.87
CA TYR A 315 -21.61 7.78 -8.53
C TYR A 315 -23.07 8.23 -8.40
N LYS A 316 -23.39 9.46 -8.80
CA LYS A 316 -24.76 10.00 -8.77
C LYS A 316 -25.71 9.22 -9.69
N ALA A 317 -25.26 8.90 -10.90
CA ALA A 317 -26.10 8.20 -11.88
C ALA A 317 -26.33 6.72 -11.57
N LEU A 318 -25.44 6.08 -10.83
CA LEU A 318 -25.46 4.63 -10.59
C LEU A 318 -25.69 4.26 -9.13
N VAL A 319 -24.93 4.84 -8.22
CA VAL A 319 -25.00 4.49 -6.80
C VAL A 319 -26.18 5.19 -6.11
N GLU A 320 -26.31 6.49 -6.26
CA GLU A 320 -27.45 7.21 -5.70
C GLU A 320 -28.78 6.76 -6.28
N SER A 321 -28.78 6.41 -7.57
CA SER A 321 -29.98 5.85 -8.24
C SER A 321 -30.22 4.36 -7.98
N LYS A 322 -29.39 3.72 -7.16
CA LYS A 322 -29.46 2.30 -6.77
C LYS A 322 -29.35 1.31 -7.94
N LYS A 323 -28.70 1.70 -9.05
CA LYS A 323 -28.40 0.82 -10.17
C LYS A 323 -27.07 0.07 -9.98
N ALA A 324 -26.19 0.60 -9.16
CA ALA A 324 -24.93 -0.03 -8.79
C ALA A 324 -24.66 0.16 -7.29
N THR A 325 -23.72 -0.60 -6.74
CA THR A 325 -23.26 -0.48 -5.37
C THR A 325 -22.01 0.38 -5.23
N SER A 326 -21.16 0.35 -6.25
CA SER A 326 -19.94 1.16 -6.32
C SER A 326 -19.60 1.53 -7.74
N VAL A 327 -18.78 2.57 -7.89
CA VAL A 327 -18.17 2.97 -9.16
C VAL A 327 -16.69 3.22 -8.93
N PHE A 328 -15.89 3.01 -9.97
CA PHE A 328 -14.46 3.28 -9.93
C PHE A 328 -13.97 3.74 -11.29
N ASN A 329 -12.81 4.41 -11.31
CA ASN A 329 -12.07 4.67 -12.54
C ASN A 329 -10.63 4.17 -12.42
N PHE A 330 -10.04 3.89 -13.57
CA PHE A 330 -8.67 3.45 -13.66
C PHE A 330 -8.04 3.97 -14.96
N SER A 331 -6.96 4.73 -14.82
CA SER A 331 -6.10 5.17 -15.94
C SER A 331 -4.66 5.13 -15.48
N LEU A 332 -3.75 4.86 -16.42
CA LEU A 332 -2.32 4.79 -16.17
C LEU A 332 -1.58 5.78 -17.06
N ALA A 333 -0.55 6.42 -16.51
CA ALA A 333 0.38 7.26 -17.26
C ALA A 333 1.34 6.40 -18.08
N LEU A 334 0.82 5.69 -19.09
CA LEU A 334 1.60 4.76 -19.88
C LEU A 334 2.53 5.48 -20.87
N ARG A 335 3.60 4.82 -21.27
CA ARG A 335 4.60 5.34 -22.23
C ARG A 335 4.03 5.57 -23.62
N GLU A 336 3.11 4.74 -24.03
CA GLU A 336 2.42 4.78 -25.33
C GLU A 336 0.92 5.01 -25.11
N PRO A 337 0.11 5.28 -26.16
CA PRO A 337 -1.33 5.48 -25.98
C PRO A 337 -1.99 4.36 -25.19
N GLY A 338 -2.65 4.73 -24.10
CA GLY A 338 -3.19 3.82 -23.11
C GLY A 338 -4.72 3.81 -23.08
N PHE A 339 -5.29 3.75 -21.89
CA PHE A 339 -6.72 3.64 -21.70
C PHE A 339 -7.22 4.40 -20.47
N LEU A 340 -8.47 4.87 -20.55
CA LEU A 340 -9.29 5.26 -19.41
C LEU A 340 -10.38 4.21 -19.25
N LEU A 341 -10.52 3.64 -18.07
CA LEU A 341 -11.53 2.66 -17.73
C LEU A 341 -12.36 3.18 -16.55
N CYS A 342 -13.69 3.13 -16.69
CA CYS A 342 -14.63 3.28 -15.58
C CYS A 342 -15.40 1.99 -15.40
N GLY A 343 -15.64 1.60 -14.16
CA GLY A 343 -16.38 0.39 -13.82
C GLY A 343 -17.43 0.62 -12.75
N ALA A 344 -18.39 -0.30 -12.68
CA ALA A 344 -19.41 -0.35 -11.64
C ALA A 344 -19.71 -1.78 -11.24
N GLU A 345 -19.90 -1.96 -9.93
CA GLU A 345 -20.42 -3.21 -9.38
C GLU A 345 -21.94 -3.13 -9.26
N VAL A 346 -22.61 -4.19 -9.71
CA VAL A 346 -24.06 -4.25 -9.79
C VAL A 346 -24.55 -5.51 -9.08
N ARG A 347 -25.52 -5.37 -8.19
CA ARG A 347 -26.09 -6.53 -7.47
C ARG A 347 -26.79 -7.46 -8.45
N GLN A 348 -26.82 -8.77 -8.13
CA GLN A 348 -27.41 -9.76 -9.04
C GLN A 348 -28.89 -9.53 -9.34
N GLU A 349 -29.65 -9.01 -8.38
CA GLU A 349 -31.06 -8.70 -8.55
C GLU A 349 -31.33 -7.37 -9.28
N ALA A 350 -30.29 -6.56 -9.51
CA ALA A 350 -30.41 -5.30 -10.24
C ALA A 350 -30.13 -5.51 -11.74
N SER A 351 -30.63 -4.62 -12.57
CA SER A 351 -30.43 -4.71 -14.01
C SER A 351 -29.03 -4.21 -14.42
N LEU A 352 -28.18 -5.12 -14.87
CA LEU A 352 -26.88 -4.80 -15.43
C LEU A 352 -27.02 -3.91 -16.68
N ASP A 353 -28.03 -4.14 -17.51
CA ASP A 353 -28.29 -3.33 -18.68
C ASP A 353 -28.65 -1.89 -18.31
N ALA A 354 -29.47 -1.71 -17.28
CA ALA A 354 -29.80 -0.37 -16.79
C ALA A 354 -28.57 0.35 -16.20
N ALA A 355 -27.68 -0.38 -15.54
CA ALA A 355 -26.42 0.17 -15.04
C ALA A 355 -25.46 0.53 -16.20
N ARG A 356 -25.32 -0.39 -17.17
CA ARG A 356 -24.53 -0.16 -18.39
C ARG A 356 -25.04 1.08 -19.14
N GLU A 357 -26.33 1.17 -19.40
CA GLU A 357 -26.94 2.28 -20.13
C GLU A 357 -26.72 3.61 -19.40
N ALA A 358 -26.89 3.63 -18.08
CA ALA A 358 -26.63 4.81 -17.28
C ALA A 358 -25.15 5.22 -17.31
N MET A 359 -24.22 4.26 -17.23
CA MET A 359 -22.79 4.51 -17.32
C MET A 359 -22.41 5.08 -18.68
N VAL A 360 -22.78 4.43 -19.77
CA VAL A 360 -22.51 4.89 -21.14
C VAL A 360 -23.09 6.30 -21.36
N SER A 361 -24.34 6.52 -20.99
CA SER A 361 -24.98 7.81 -21.15
C SER A 361 -24.28 8.93 -20.37
N THR A 362 -23.86 8.65 -19.14
CA THR A 362 -23.16 9.63 -18.30
C THR A 362 -21.80 10.00 -18.88
N MET A 363 -21.09 9.04 -19.46
CA MET A 363 -19.74 9.25 -20.00
C MET A 363 -19.79 9.94 -21.37
N GLU A 364 -20.60 9.46 -22.31
CA GLU A 364 -20.58 9.93 -23.71
C GLU A 364 -21.41 11.20 -23.94
N ASN A 365 -22.42 11.45 -23.10
CA ASN A 365 -23.15 12.73 -23.07
C ASN A 365 -22.62 13.65 -21.98
N PHE A 366 -21.32 13.63 -21.77
CA PHE A 366 -20.70 14.38 -20.68
C PHE A 366 -20.93 15.89 -20.86
N ALA A 367 -21.83 16.44 -20.04
CA ALA A 367 -22.10 17.86 -20.03
C ALA A 367 -20.89 18.64 -19.49
N ALA A 368 -20.68 19.86 -19.97
CA ALA A 368 -19.63 20.72 -19.46
C ALA A 368 -19.69 20.80 -17.93
N PRO A 369 -18.56 20.56 -17.21
CA PRO A 369 -18.55 20.65 -15.77
C PRO A 369 -18.63 22.10 -15.31
N THR A 370 -19.13 22.32 -14.11
CA THR A 370 -19.07 23.61 -13.45
C THR A 370 -17.65 23.93 -12.99
N SER A 371 -17.37 25.21 -12.77
CA SER A 371 -16.08 25.60 -12.19
C SER A 371 -15.84 24.98 -10.81
N GLU A 372 -16.90 24.82 -10.01
CA GLU A 372 -16.83 24.20 -8.69
C GLU A 372 -16.45 22.70 -8.78
N GLU A 373 -17.06 21.95 -9.69
CA GLU A 373 -16.71 20.55 -9.93
C GLU A 373 -15.23 20.39 -10.30
N ILE A 374 -14.71 21.27 -11.16
CA ILE A 374 -13.31 21.23 -11.58
C ILE A 374 -12.39 21.61 -10.43
N GLU A 375 -12.67 22.69 -9.71
CA GLU A 375 -11.80 23.08 -8.58
C GLU A 375 -11.80 22.02 -7.47
N ARG A 376 -12.89 21.32 -7.25
CA ARG A 376 -12.94 20.15 -6.35
C ARG A 376 -12.00 19.04 -6.84
N ALA A 377 -12.12 18.66 -8.10
CA ALA A 377 -11.27 17.61 -8.68
C ALA A 377 -9.79 18.01 -8.61
N LYS A 378 -9.44 19.23 -9.01
CA LYS A 378 -8.07 19.75 -8.90
C LYS A 378 -7.58 19.72 -7.45
N THR A 379 -8.38 20.22 -6.52
CA THR A 379 -8.01 20.26 -5.10
C THR A 379 -7.71 18.86 -4.57
N ALA A 380 -8.54 17.87 -4.91
CA ALA A 380 -8.34 16.48 -4.48
C ALA A 380 -7.08 15.86 -5.10
N LEU A 381 -6.86 16.02 -6.39
CA LEU A 381 -5.69 15.48 -7.09
C LEU A 381 -4.40 16.17 -6.65
N LEU A 382 -4.39 17.49 -6.57
CA LEU A 382 -3.21 18.25 -6.13
C LEU A 382 -2.87 17.99 -4.68
N LYS A 383 -3.86 17.83 -3.80
CA LYS A 383 -3.64 17.37 -2.43
C LYS A 383 -2.88 16.03 -2.39
N GLN A 384 -3.27 15.05 -3.21
CA GLN A 384 -2.59 13.76 -3.24
C GLN A 384 -1.12 13.91 -3.64
N ILE A 385 -0.84 14.76 -4.64
CA ILE A 385 0.52 15.06 -5.09
C ILE A 385 1.31 15.80 -4.01
N ASP A 386 0.73 16.81 -3.37
CA ASP A 386 1.36 17.57 -2.30
C ASP A 386 1.73 16.66 -1.10
N LEU A 387 0.82 15.77 -0.70
CA LEU A 387 1.06 14.81 0.38
C LEU A 387 2.11 13.75 0.00
N LEU A 388 2.15 13.36 -1.27
CA LEU A 388 3.20 12.47 -1.77
C LEU A 388 4.57 13.13 -1.69
N LEU A 389 4.70 14.39 -2.15
CA LEU A 389 5.95 15.14 -2.12
C LEU A 389 6.51 15.37 -0.72
N ASN A 390 5.67 15.29 0.31
CA ASN A 390 6.08 15.38 1.70
C ASN A 390 6.64 14.06 2.28
N SER A 391 6.66 13.00 1.47
CA SER A 391 7.10 11.65 1.89
C SER A 391 8.15 11.13 0.92
N SER A 392 9.44 11.31 1.27
CA SER A 392 10.55 10.94 0.38
C SER A 392 10.57 9.46 -0.01
N ASP A 393 10.15 8.56 0.89
CA ASP A 393 9.98 7.14 0.63
C ASP A 393 8.90 6.87 -0.43
N ARG A 394 7.76 7.53 -0.35
CA ARG A 394 6.68 7.40 -1.35
C ARG A 394 7.05 8.03 -2.68
N VAL A 395 7.69 9.20 -2.67
CA VAL A 395 8.24 9.81 -3.89
C VAL A 395 9.19 8.86 -4.58
N GLY A 396 10.04 8.16 -3.78
CA GLY A 396 10.98 7.16 -4.28
C GLY A 396 10.31 6.06 -5.11
N LEU A 397 9.10 5.68 -4.78
CA LEU A 397 8.34 4.63 -5.49
C LEU A 397 7.53 5.19 -6.66
N GLU A 398 6.81 6.28 -6.44
CA GLU A 398 5.92 6.89 -7.44
C GLU A 398 6.67 7.36 -8.69
N MET A 399 7.93 7.78 -8.54
CA MET A 399 8.75 8.18 -9.68
C MET A 399 8.94 7.06 -10.70
N SER A 400 8.82 5.79 -10.30
CA SER A 400 8.92 4.65 -11.21
C SER A 400 7.91 4.71 -12.36
N GLU A 401 6.68 5.18 -12.10
CA GLU A 401 5.63 5.29 -13.12
C GLU A 401 5.98 6.37 -14.16
N TRP A 402 6.49 7.51 -13.69
CA TRP A 402 6.84 8.63 -14.59
C TRP A 402 8.17 8.39 -15.33
N ILE A 403 9.12 7.68 -14.70
CA ILE A 403 10.31 7.14 -15.37
C ILE A 403 9.88 6.24 -16.52
N ALA A 404 8.93 5.35 -16.27
CA ALA A 404 8.37 4.44 -17.27
C ALA A 404 7.67 5.20 -18.40
N ALA A 405 6.90 6.25 -18.09
CA ALA A 405 6.26 7.12 -19.08
C ALA A 405 7.27 7.90 -19.95
N GLY A 406 8.55 7.97 -19.53
CA GLY A 406 9.65 8.50 -20.32
C GLY A 406 10.62 9.41 -19.59
N ASP A 407 10.16 10.20 -18.63
CA ASP A 407 11.00 11.06 -17.80
C ASP A 407 10.32 11.39 -16.46
N TRP A 408 11.07 11.31 -15.37
CA TRP A 408 10.57 11.57 -14.02
C TRP A 408 10.00 12.99 -13.83
N ARG A 409 10.48 13.98 -14.60
CA ARG A 409 10.01 15.37 -14.55
C ARG A 409 8.58 15.54 -15.05
N LEU A 410 8.07 14.56 -15.78
CA LEU A 410 6.66 14.52 -16.18
C LEU A 410 5.72 14.54 -14.98
N PHE A 411 6.11 14.01 -13.84
CA PHE A 411 5.34 14.11 -12.61
C PHE A 411 5.00 15.55 -12.23
N PHE A 412 6.00 16.42 -12.24
CA PHE A 412 5.83 17.84 -11.91
C PHE A 412 5.10 18.60 -13.01
N LEU A 413 5.43 18.30 -14.27
CA LEU A 413 4.73 18.88 -15.41
C LEU A 413 3.25 18.48 -15.41
N HIS A 414 2.94 17.25 -15.08
CA HIS A 414 1.57 16.74 -14.96
C HIS A 414 0.81 17.47 -13.84
N ARG A 415 1.39 17.62 -12.66
CA ARG A 415 0.83 18.43 -11.57
C ARG A 415 0.48 19.84 -12.05
N ASP A 416 1.40 20.49 -12.75
CA ASP A 416 1.19 21.86 -13.20
C ASP A 416 0.15 21.94 -14.33
N ARG A 417 0.04 20.92 -15.15
CA ARG A 417 -1.06 20.78 -16.12
C ARG A 417 -2.40 20.61 -15.43
N ILE A 418 -2.53 19.79 -14.38
CA ILE A 418 -3.76 19.66 -13.59
C ILE A 418 -4.24 21.05 -13.10
N LYS A 419 -3.33 21.91 -12.59
CA LYS A 419 -3.66 23.26 -12.14
C LYS A 419 -4.31 24.12 -13.24
N SER A 420 -3.92 23.90 -14.48
CA SER A 420 -4.37 24.71 -15.62
C SER A 420 -5.63 24.19 -16.34
N VAL A 421 -6.14 23.00 -15.97
CA VAL A 421 -7.32 22.41 -16.61
C VAL A 421 -8.54 23.32 -16.49
N THR A 422 -9.25 23.51 -17.59
CA THR A 422 -10.45 24.33 -17.70
C THR A 422 -11.69 23.50 -18.05
N PRO A 423 -12.92 24.03 -17.85
CA PRO A 423 -14.15 23.37 -18.31
C PRO A 423 -14.15 23.06 -19.81
N ASP A 424 -13.58 23.95 -20.63
CA ASP A 424 -13.50 23.75 -22.07
C ASP A 424 -12.54 22.61 -22.44
N ASP A 425 -11.42 22.45 -21.70
CA ASP A 425 -10.53 21.33 -21.88
C ASP A 425 -11.22 20.00 -21.59
N ILE A 426 -11.94 19.91 -20.49
CA ILE A 426 -12.72 18.71 -20.15
C ILE A 426 -13.75 18.40 -21.23
N LYS A 427 -14.50 19.41 -21.68
CA LYS A 427 -15.50 19.23 -22.74
C LYS A 427 -14.84 18.74 -24.05
N ARG A 428 -13.72 19.35 -24.43
CA ARG A 428 -12.94 18.97 -25.62
C ARG A 428 -12.46 17.53 -25.53
N VAL A 429 -11.84 17.16 -24.39
CA VAL A 429 -11.27 15.84 -24.18
C VAL A 429 -12.35 14.77 -24.08
N ALA A 430 -13.42 15.01 -23.32
CA ALA A 430 -14.57 14.12 -23.27
C ALA A 430 -15.14 13.87 -24.68
N GLY A 431 -15.37 14.94 -25.46
CA GLY A 431 -15.86 14.84 -26.83
C GLY A 431 -14.88 14.21 -27.82
N ALA A 432 -13.57 14.26 -27.55
CA ALA A 432 -12.56 13.63 -28.39
C ALA A 432 -12.46 12.11 -28.16
N TYR A 433 -12.50 11.66 -26.91
CA TYR A 433 -12.16 10.27 -26.56
C TYR A 433 -13.33 9.44 -26.07
N LEU A 434 -14.31 10.03 -25.36
CA LEU A 434 -15.50 9.30 -24.90
C LEU A 434 -16.53 9.19 -26.03
N LYS A 435 -16.18 8.44 -27.06
CA LYS A 435 -17.03 8.23 -28.23
C LYS A 435 -17.43 6.77 -28.31
N PRO A 436 -18.61 6.46 -28.84
CA PRO A 436 -19.01 5.08 -29.08
C PRO A 436 -17.96 4.27 -29.82
N ALA A 437 -17.31 4.86 -30.84
CA ALA A 437 -16.28 4.17 -31.64
C ALA A 437 -15.02 3.81 -30.87
N ASN A 438 -14.72 4.53 -29.84
CA ASN A 438 -13.54 4.33 -29.01
C ASN A 438 -13.85 3.48 -27.76
N ARG A 439 -15.08 2.99 -27.64
CA ARG A 439 -15.57 2.28 -26.46
C ARG A 439 -15.29 0.79 -26.54
N SER A 440 -14.74 0.23 -25.46
CA SER A 440 -14.67 -1.20 -25.22
C SER A 440 -15.42 -1.51 -23.91
N ILE A 441 -16.44 -2.38 -23.98
CA ILE A 441 -17.27 -2.76 -22.83
C ILE A 441 -16.86 -4.14 -22.38
N GLY A 442 -16.55 -4.24 -21.10
CA GLY A 442 -16.47 -5.49 -20.37
C GLY A 442 -17.73 -5.69 -19.54
N LEU A 443 -18.35 -6.84 -19.71
CA LEU A 443 -19.51 -7.22 -18.93
C LEU A 443 -19.27 -8.59 -18.33
N PHE A 444 -19.62 -8.71 -17.07
CA PHE A 444 -20.16 -9.95 -16.59
C PHE A 444 -21.65 -9.98 -17.10
N ILE A 445 -21.91 -9.99 -18.51
CA ILE A 445 -23.05 -10.08 -19.46
C ILE A 445 -23.38 -8.82 -20.36
N PRO A 446 -23.90 -8.86 -21.69
CA PRO A 446 -23.53 -8.11 -22.95
C PRO A 446 -24.20 -6.80 -23.43
N THR A 447 -23.70 -5.91 -24.38
CA THR A 447 -23.55 -5.39 -25.78
C THR A 447 -23.63 -3.87 -26.14
N ALA A 448 -23.15 -3.21 -27.21
CA ALA A 448 -23.21 -2.73 -28.56
C ALA A 448 -23.30 -1.24 -29.09
N LYS A 449 -22.38 -0.58 -29.87
CA LYS A 449 -22.28 0.16 -31.19
C LYS A 449 -21.50 1.52 -31.32
N PRO A 450 -20.93 1.96 -32.50
CA PRO A 450 -19.69 2.75 -32.59
C PRO A 450 -19.57 4.11 -33.38
N GLU A 451 -18.47 4.90 -33.14
CA GLU A 451 -17.84 6.08 -33.82
C GLU A 451 -16.32 6.14 -33.57
N ARG A 452 -15.50 6.99 -34.23
CA ARG A 452 -14.01 6.99 -34.14
C ARG A 452 -13.42 8.17 -33.39
N ALA A 453 -12.27 7.97 -32.70
CA ALA A 453 -11.40 8.99 -32.14
C ALA A 453 -9.94 8.78 -32.60
N GLU A 454 -9.27 9.88 -32.96
CA GLU A 454 -7.82 9.85 -33.21
C GLU A 454 -7.07 10.03 -31.88
N ILE A 455 -6.12 9.11 -31.58
CA ILE A 455 -5.25 9.21 -30.42
C ILE A 455 -3.90 9.77 -30.87
N PRO A 456 -3.45 10.92 -30.32
CA PRO A 456 -2.17 11.51 -30.68
C PRO A 456 -0.99 10.60 -30.35
N ALA A 457 0.07 10.69 -31.12
CA ALA A 457 1.33 10.01 -30.81
C ALA A 457 1.95 10.55 -29.52
N THR A 458 2.81 9.72 -28.90
CA THR A 458 3.59 10.15 -27.72
C THR A 458 4.47 11.34 -28.10
N PRO A 459 4.38 12.48 -27.37
CA PRO A 459 5.20 13.65 -27.65
C PRO A 459 6.68 13.42 -27.33
N ASP A 460 7.56 14.24 -27.86
CA ASP A 460 8.95 14.27 -27.42
C ASP A 460 9.04 14.79 -25.97
N VAL A 461 9.27 13.85 -25.05
CA VAL A 461 9.32 14.13 -23.62
C VAL A 461 10.41 15.12 -23.27
N MET A 462 11.58 15.03 -23.94
CA MET A 462 12.71 15.92 -23.64
C MET A 462 12.41 17.36 -24.02
N SER A 463 11.69 17.58 -25.12
CA SER A 463 11.27 18.93 -25.50
C SER A 463 10.28 19.56 -24.52
N LEU A 464 9.47 18.74 -23.83
CA LEU A 464 8.49 19.20 -22.86
C LEU A 464 9.10 19.63 -21.51
N VAL A 465 10.20 18.98 -21.12
CA VAL A 465 10.75 19.17 -19.75
C VAL A 465 12.12 19.84 -19.69
N LYS A 466 12.79 20.07 -20.85
CA LYS A 466 14.17 20.59 -20.90
C LYS A 466 14.39 21.91 -20.13
N ASP A 467 13.42 22.79 -20.13
CA ASP A 467 13.46 24.10 -19.48
C ASP A 467 12.60 24.17 -18.21
N TYR A 468 11.98 23.04 -17.81
CA TYR A 468 11.09 23.01 -16.66
C TYR A 468 11.88 22.99 -15.35
N LYS A 469 11.59 23.94 -14.47
CA LYS A 469 12.33 24.12 -13.20
C LYS A 469 11.53 23.70 -11.96
N GLY A 470 10.25 23.45 -12.11
CA GLY A 470 9.35 23.14 -10.99
C GLY A 470 9.06 24.34 -10.09
N ASN A 471 8.47 24.04 -8.95
CA ASN A 471 8.18 25.02 -7.90
C ASN A 471 9.35 25.11 -6.89
N ALA A 472 9.20 25.96 -5.90
CA ALA A 472 10.16 26.05 -4.79
C ALA A 472 10.23 24.71 -4.03
N VAL A 473 11.44 24.39 -3.55
CA VAL A 473 11.65 23.19 -2.75
C VAL A 473 10.85 23.27 -1.46
N VAL A 474 10.18 22.18 -1.11
CA VAL A 474 9.46 22.06 0.15
C VAL A 474 10.42 22.15 1.33
N ALA A 475 10.03 22.89 2.38
CA ALA A 475 10.86 23.09 3.56
C ALA A 475 11.34 21.75 4.14
N ALA A 476 12.64 21.67 4.39
CA ALA A 476 13.23 20.46 5.00
C ALA A 476 12.78 20.31 6.46
N GLY A 477 12.69 19.07 6.91
CA GLY A 477 12.47 18.74 8.32
C GLY A 477 13.78 18.70 9.12
N GLU A 478 13.65 18.43 10.41
CA GLU A 478 14.80 18.20 11.30
C GLU A 478 15.32 16.78 11.21
N ILE A 479 16.54 16.55 11.65
CA ILE A 479 17.08 15.23 11.92
C ILE A 479 16.43 14.70 13.19
N PHE A 480 15.72 13.60 13.09
CA PHE A 480 14.97 13.00 14.20
C PHE A 480 15.51 11.61 14.54
N ASP A 481 16.00 11.43 15.77
CA ASP A 481 16.44 10.13 16.28
C ASP A 481 15.23 9.26 16.68
N PRO A 482 15.01 8.06 16.05
CA PRO A 482 13.89 7.18 16.37
C PRO A 482 14.13 6.29 17.60
N SER A 483 15.19 6.53 18.37
CA SER A 483 15.43 5.76 19.60
C SER A 483 14.31 5.96 20.63
N PRO A 484 13.94 4.92 21.38
CA PRO A 484 12.93 5.02 22.44
C PRO A 484 13.22 6.14 23.42
N THR A 485 14.47 6.34 23.81
CA THR A 485 14.89 7.37 24.76
C THR A 485 14.66 8.78 24.24
N ASN A 486 15.04 9.05 22.98
CA ASN A 486 14.83 10.35 22.37
C ASN A 486 13.35 10.66 22.22
N ILE A 487 12.57 9.74 21.66
CA ILE A 487 11.13 9.94 21.49
C ILE A 487 10.45 10.16 22.84
N GLU A 488 10.80 9.34 23.84
CA GLU A 488 10.23 9.50 25.18
C GLU A 488 10.52 10.86 25.78
N SER A 489 11.76 11.35 25.68
CA SER A 489 12.16 12.67 26.21
C SER A 489 11.44 13.83 25.53
N ARG A 490 10.98 13.64 24.29
CA ARG A 490 10.23 14.63 23.50
C ARG A 490 8.71 14.47 23.61
N THR A 491 8.24 13.35 24.18
CA THR A 491 6.81 13.08 24.31
C THR A 491 6.23 13.83 25.51
N MET A 492 5.42 14.81 25.21
CA MET A 492 4.63 15.51 26.25
C MET A 492 3.32 14.79 26.47
N ARG A 493 3.01 14.47 27.73
CA ARG A 493 1.78 13.82 28.12
C ARG A 493 0.94 14.72 29.01
N ALA A 494 -0.36 14.72 28.77
CA ALA A 494 -1.33 15.44 29.57
C ALA A 494 -2.66 14.68 29.64
N THR A 495 -3.54 15.09 30.52
CA THR A 495 -4.93 14.66 30.51
C THR A 495 -5.80 15.89 30.46
N ALA A 496 -6.65 16.00 29.48
CA ALA A 496 -7.59 17.10 29.33
C ALA A 496 -8.67 17.02 30.42
N ALA A 497 -9.32 18.15 30.72
CA ALA A 497 -10.31 18.26 31.78
C ALA A 497 -11.50 17.30 31.62
N ASN A 498 -11.81 16.85 30.45
CA ASN A 498 -12.85 15.85 30.15
C ASN A 498 -12.41 14.40 30.40
N GLY A 499 -11.11 14.13 30.59
CA GLY A 499 -10.52 12.80 30.77
C GLY A 499 -9.74 12.25 29.55
N LEU A 500 -9.74 12.93 28.39
CA LEU A 500 -8.97 12.53 27.23
C LEU A 500 -7.47 12.59 27.51
N LYS A 501 -6.75 11.50 27.28
CA LYS A 501 -5.29 11.43 27.44
C LYS A 501 -4.61 11.93 26.18
N LEU A 502 -3.55 12.70 26.32
CA LEU A 502 -2.81 13.33 25.23
C LEU A 502 -1.36 12.88 25.23
N ALA A 503 -0.81 12.62 24.05
CA ALA A 503 0.62 12.45 23.81
C ALA A 503 1.04 13.26 22.59
N PHE A 504 1.92 14.24 22.78
CA PHE A 504 2.38 15.14 21.73
C PHE A 504 3.88 14.98 21.51
N VAL A 505 4.29 14.85 20.25
CA VAL A 505 5.70 14.81 19.83
C VAL A 505 5.92 15.89 18.78
N PRO A 506 6.13 17.15 19.19
CA PRO A 506 6.44 18.22 18.23
C PRO A 506 7.83 18.01 17.64
N LYS A 507 7.90 18.07 16.31
CA LYS A 507 9.13 18.01 15.54
C LYS A 507 8.96 18.71 14.19
N LYS A 508 10.06 19.19 13.61
CA LYS A 508 10.05 19.73 12.24
C LYS A 508 9.99 18.60 11.24
N THR A 509 8.97 18.61 10.41
CA THR A 509 8.78 17.64 9.33
C THR A 509 8.93 18.32 7.97
N ARG A 510 9.29 17.54 6.95
CA ARG A 510 9.26 18.04 5.58
C ARG A 510 7.84 18.46 5.21
N GLY A 511 7.70 19.69 4.67
CA GLY A 511 6.39 20.25 4.31
C GLY A 511 5.50 20.57 5.51
N ASN A 512 6.08 20.67 6.72
CA ASN A 512 5.36 20.97 7.96
C ASN A 512 4.18 20.01 8.23
N THR A 513 4.35 18.73 7.87
CA THR A 513 3.30 17.71 8.04
C THR A 513 3.04 17.39 9.50
N VAL A 514 1.80 17.03 9.80
CA VAL A 514 1.34 16.61 11.12
C VAL A 514 0.46 15.38 10.97
N ILE A 515 0.67 14.41 11.85
CA ILE A 515 -0.18 13.23 11.98
C ILE A 515 -0.86 13.28 13.35
N ALA A 516 -2.18 13.06 13.37
CA ALA A 516 -2.93 12.88 14.61
C ALA A 516 -3.74 11.59 14.55
N SER A 517 -3.78 10.89 15.69
CA SER A 517 -4.57 9.67 15.88
C SER A 517 -5.32 9.76 17.19
N MET A 518 -6.63 9.63 17.14
CA MET A 518 -7.49 9.62 18.33
C MET A 518 -8.28 8.33 18.40
N THR A 519 -8.39 7.77 19.58
CA THR A 519 -9.26 6.63 19.87
C THR A 519 -10.16 6.99 21.04
N LEU A 520 -11.44 6.79 20.87
CA LEU A 520 -12.48 6.89 21.92
C LEU A 520 -12.89 5.46 22.29
N ARG A 521 -13.08 5.21 23.57
CA ARG A 521 -13.47 3.90 24.09
C ARG A 521 -14.86 3.97 24.67
N MET A 522 -15.65 2.93 24.40
CA MET A 522 -17.07 2.99 24.73
C MET A 522 -17.63 1.65 25.18
N GLY A 523 -18.66 1.75 25.98
CA GLY A 523 -19.48 0.64 26.43
C GLY A 523 -18.82 -0.30 27.44
N ASN A 524 -19.54 -1.33 27.77
CA ASN A 524 -19.15 -2.46 28.61
C ASN A 524 -19.90 -3.72 28.14
N GLU A 525 -19.51 -4.87 28.65
CA GLU A 525 -20.08 -6.16 28.20
C GLU A 525 -21.62 -6.14 28.21
N LYS A 526 -22.23 -5.65 29.27
CA LYS A 526 -23.70 -5.61 29.40
C LYS A 526 -24.35 -4.63 28.43
N SER A 527 -23.79 -3.44 28.28
CA SER A 527 -24.38 -2.38 27.46
C SER A 527 -24.24 -2.63 25.96
N LEU A 528 -23.26 -3.43 25.54
CA LEU A 528 -22.95 -3.72 24.14
C LEU A 528 -23.65 -5.00 23.61
N MET A 529 -24.30 -5.78 24.48
CA MET A 529 -25.03 -6.97 24.07
C MET A 529 -26.07 -6.65 22.99
N ASN A 530 -26.07 -7.42 21.88
CA ASN A 530 -26.93 -7.27 20.69
C ASN A 530 -26.81 -5.89 19.99
N ARG A 531 -25.67 -5.21 20.12
CA ARG A 531 -25.48 -3.87 19.52
C ARG A 531 -24.35 -3.82 18.50
N GLY A 532 -23.79 -4.97 18.11
CA GLY A 532 -22.67 -5.04 17.16
C GLY A 532 -22.94 -4.26 15.88
N THR A 533 -23.98 -4.65 15.16
CA THR A 533 -24.33 -4.06 13.87
C THR A 533 -24.67 -2.56 13.99
N ALA A 534 -25.39 -2.14 15.02
CA ALA A 534 -25.68 -0.72 15.23
C ALA A 534 -24.42 0.10 15.51
N GLY A 535 -23.46 -0.46 16.25
CA GLY A 535 -22.16 0.17 16.53
C GLY A 535 -21.30 0.31 15.27
N GLU A 536 -21.25 -0.74 14.46
CA GLU A 536 -20.54 -0.74 13.18
C GLU A 536 -21.12 0.32 12.21
N PHE A 537 -22.45 0.34 12.08
CA PHE A 537 -23.13 1.35 11.25
C PHE A 537 -22.91 2.77 11.78
N ALA A 538 -22.96 2.97 13.09
CA ALA A 538 -22.70 4.29 13.69
C ALA A 538 -21.30 4.79 13.31
N GLY A 539 -20.30 3.94 13.37
CA GLY A 539 -18.93 4.27 12.97
C GLY A 539 -18.79 4.59 11.49
N GLN A 540 -19.39 3.77 10.63
CA GLN A 540 -19.30 3.93 9.17
C GLN A 540 -20.11 5.13 8.65
N MET A 541 -21.13 5.56 9.39
CA MET A 541 -21.93 6.72 9.06
C MET A 541 -21.26 8.05 9.42
N LEU A 542 -20.21 8.08 10.25
CA LEU A 542 -19.56 9.32 10.70
C LEU A 542 -19.13 10.24 9.55
N MET A 543 -18.54 9.67 8.51
CA MET A 543 -18.05 10.41 7.35
C MET A 543 -19.13 10.67 6.27
N ARG A 544 -20.38 10.27 6.53
CA ARG A 544 -21.48 10.41 5.55
C ARG A 544 -22.32 11.69 5.72
N GLY A 545 -21.77 12.64 6.46
CA GLY A 545 -22.34 13.96 6.66
C GLY A 545 -22.57 14.31 8.11
N THR A 546 -22.45 15.58 8.42
CA THR A 546 -22.65 16.19 9.73
C THR A 546 -23.91 17.06 9.69
N THR A 547 -24.27 17.64 10.81
CA THR A 547 -25.37 18.61 10.88
C THR A 547 -25.09 19.91 10.11
N LYS A 548 -23.80 20.14 9.76
CA LYS A 548 -23.35 21.37 9.05
C LYS A 548 -22.89 21.11 7.61
N HIS A 549 -22.42 19.89 7.33
CA HIS A 549 -21.85 19.53 6.05
C HIS A 549 -22.48 18.26 5.51
N THR A 550 -22.89 18.28 4.25
CA THR A 550 -23.20 17.04 3.53
C THR A 550 -21.92 16.20 3.37
N ARG A 551 -22.07 14.93 3.01
CA ARG A 551 -20.95 14.04 2.72
C ARG A 551 -19.95 14.66 1.71
N GLN A 552 -20.47 15.26 0.66
CA GLN A 552 -19.66 15.93 -0.35
C GLN A 552 -18.95 17.17 0.21
N GLN A 553 -19.66 18.06 0.90
CA GLN A 553 -19.06 19.25 1.50
C GLN A 553 -17.97 18.89 2.51
N LEU A 554 -18.18 17.82 3.28
CA LEU A 554 -17.17 17.31 4.20
C LEU A 554 -15.90 16.90 3.46
N GLN A 555 -16.05 16.16 2.35
CA GLN A 555 -14.92 15.78 1.50
C GLN A 555 -14.23 17.01 0.90
N ASP A 556 -14.99 17.95 0.37
CA ASP A 556 -14.44 19.19 -0.22
C ASP A 556 -13.63 20.00 0.80
N GLU A 557 -14.10 20.10 2.05
CA GLU A 557 -13.37 20.81 3.11
C GLU A 557 -12.09 20.05 3.52
N ILE A 558 -12.12 18.73 3.59
CA ILE A 558 -10.93 17.92 3.84
C ILE A 558 -9.89 18.15 2.74
N ASP A 559 -10.32 18.17 1.47
CA ASP A 559 -9.45 18.36 0.32
C ASP A 559 -8.86 19.77 0.27
N LYS A 560 -9.67 20.77 0.51
CA LYS A 560 -9.27 22.19 0.61
C LYS A 560 -8.23 22.41 1.71
N LEU A 561 -8.36 21.69 2.83
CA LEU A 561 -7.43 21.71 3.94
C LEU A 561 -6.18 20.83 3.69
N LYS A 562 -5.99 20.32 2.46
CA LYS A 562 -4.86 19.45 2.10
C LYS A 562 -4.67 18.30 3.09
N ALA A 563 -5.77 17.73 3.57
CA ALA A 563 -5.76 16.72 4.59
C ALA A 563 -6.14 15.33 4.03
N ARG A 564 -5.59 14.32 4.66
CA ARG A 564 -6.18 13.00 4.72
C ARG A 564 -6.75 12.82 6.11
N ALA A 565 -8.06 12.89 6.22
CA ALA A 565 -8.73 12.77 7.50
C ALA A 565 -9.93 11.85 7.34
N PHE A 566 -10.05 10.91 8.27
CA PHE A 566 -11.20 10.01 8.31
C PHE A 566 -11.54 9.67 9.75
N ALA A 567 -12.81 9.42 9.99
CA ALA A 567 -13.31 8.86 11.23
C ALA A 567 -13.63 7.37 11.02
N PHE A 568 -13.40 6.61 12.06
CA PHE A 568 -13.74 5.18 12.12
C PHE A 568 -14.48 4.89 13.41
N GLY A 569 -15.24 3.83 13.40
CA GLY A 569 -15.93 3.38 14.61
C GLY A 569 -16.46 1.96 14.43
N GLY A 570 -16.69 1.33 15.55
CA GLY A 570 -17.27 0.00 15.67
C GLY A 570 -17.98 -0.12 17.01
N THR A 571 -18.17 -1.35 17.49
CA THR A 571 -18.94 -1.62 18.70
C THR A 571 -18.27 -1.12 19.98
N THR A 572 -16.93 -1.15 20.06
CA THR A 572 -16.18 -0.90 21.31
C THR A 572 -15.33 0.36 21.29
N SER A 573 -15.10 0.92 20.12
CA SER A 573 -14.27 2.11 19.97
C SER A 573 -14.63 2.89 18.70
N ALA A 574 -14.30 4.17 18.71
CA ALA A 574 -14.32 5.05 17.55
C ALA A 574 -13.11 5.97 17.59
N GLY A 575 -12.82 6.67 16.51
CA GLY A 575 -11.70 7.60 16.50
C GLY A 575 -11.55 8.32 15.16
N ILE A 576 -10.46 9.07 15.09
CA ILE A 576 -10.07 9.79 13.88
C ILE A 576 -8.59 9.55 13.58
N SER A 577 -8.26 9.59 12.32
CA SER A 577 -6.90 9.65 11.81
C SER A 577 -6.77 10.87 10.90
N ILE A 578 -5.75 11.68 11.13
CA ILE A 578 -5.48 12.92 10.41
C ILE A 578 -4.04 12.92 9.92
N GLU A 579 -3.84 13.29 8.67
CA GLU A 579 -2.57 13.69 8.09
C GLU A 579 -2.79 15.02 7.36
N THR A 580 -2.11 16.07 7.76
CA THR A 580 -2.24 17.41 7.19
C THR A 580 -0.98 18.23 7.43
N THR A 581 -1.02 19.54 7.18
CA THR A 581 0.08 20.47 7.48
C THR A 581 -0.21 21.25 8.76
N ARG A 582 0.87 21.81 9.34
CA ARG A 582 0.80 22.69 10.51
C ARG A 582 -0.27 23.77 10.40
N GLU A 583 -0.34 24.42 9.25
CA GLU A 583 -1.28 25.51 8.99
C GLU A 583 -2.73 25.07 9.06
N ASN A 584 -3.00 23.89 8.52
CA ASN A 584 -4.37 23.38 8.38
C ASN A 584 -4.83 22.52 9.58
N LEU A 585 -3.91 22.05 10.41
CA LEU A 585 -4.22 21.18 11.54
C LEU A 585 -5.37 21.70 12.42
N PRO A 586 -5.41 23.00 12.81
CA PRO A 586 -6.51 23.50 13.67
C PRO A 586 -7.88 23.36 13.02
N ALA A 587 -7.97 23.64 11.72
CA ALA A 587 -9.23 23.52 10.97
C ALA A 587 -9.64 22.06 10.77
N VAL A 588 -8.70 21.19 10.43
CA VAL A 588 -8.96 19.75 10.30
C VAL A 588 -9.40 19.13 11.61
N MET A 589 -8.75 19.48 12.72
CA MET A 589 -9.15 19.03 14.06
C MET A 589 -10.57 19.48 14.43
N ALA A 590 -10.95 20.72 14.10
CA ALA A 590 -12.30 21.21 14.33
C ALA A 590 -13.34 20.46 13.48
N LEU A 591 -13.02 20.22 12.20
CA LEU A 591 -13.87 19.46 11.29
C LEU A 591 -14.07 18.02 11.75
N MET A 592 -12.99 17.35 12.18
CA MET A 592 -13.08 15.97 12.66
C MET A 592 -13.75 15.86 14.04
N ALA A 593 -13.66 16.89 14.86
CA ALA A 593 -14.45 16.97 16.10
C ALA A 593 -15.95 17.12 15.80
N GLU A 594 -16.32 17.87 14.78
CA GLU A 594 -17.70 17.96 14.29
C GLU A 594 -18.20 16.60 13.80
N VAL A 595 -17.40 15.91 12.97
CA VAL A 595 -17.72 14.55 12.46
C VAL A 595 -18.00 13.59 13.60
N LEU A 596 -17.20 13.60 14.67
CA LEU A 596 -17.40 12.72 15.81
C LEU A 596 -18.62 13.10 16.66
N ARG A 597 -18.91 14.39 16.81
CA ARG A 597 -19.90 14.89 17.75
C ARG A 597 -21.28 15.13 17.16
N GLU A 598 -21.32 15.51 15.89
CA GLU A 598 -22.51 16.06 15.24
C GLU A 598 -22.83 15.36 13.91
N PRO A 599 -22.68 13.99 13.80
CA PRO A 599 -23.06 13.30 12.56
C PRO A 599 -24.57 13.46 12.33
N ALA A 600 -24.95 13.73 11.09
CA ALA A 600 -26.37 13.94 10.73
C ALA A 600 -27.14 12.61 10.57
N PHE A 601 -26.45 11.51 10.27
CA PHE A 601 -27.06 10.23 9.95
C PHE A 601 -28.17 10.34 8.87
N PRO A 602 -27.87 10.82 7.66
CA PRO A 602 -28.87 10.96 6.62
C PRO A 602 -29.48 9.60 6.24
N THR A 603 -30.80 9.56 6.06
CA THR A 603 -31.52 8.30 5.78
C THR A 603 -31.09 7.67 4.46
N ASP A 604 -30.84 8.49 3.44
CA ASP A 604 -30.41 8.01 2.13
C ASP A 604 -28.98 7.43 2.19
N GLU A 605 -28.06 8.07 2.93
CA GLU A 605 -26.72 7.56 3.16
C GLU A 605 -26.72 6.28 3.98
N PHE A 606 -27.61 6.14 4.95
CA PHE A 606 -27.80 4.92 5.71
C PHE A 606 -28.26 3.74 4.82
N GLU A 607 -29.21 4.00 3.91
CA GLU A 607 -29.66 2.97 2.97
C GLU A 607 -28.60 2.61 1.93
N LYS A 608 -27.82 3.59 1.45
CA LYS A 608 -26.64 3.33 0.59
C LYS A 608 -25.64 2.43 1.31
N LEU A 609 -25.25 2.79 2.55
CA LEU A 609 -24.35 2.00 3.36
C LEU A 609 -24.88 0.56 3.57
N ARG A 610 -26.19 0.40 3.86
CA ARG A 610 -26.80 -0.91 4.00
C ARG A 610 -26.61 -1.75 2.74
N GLN A 611 -26.86 -1.17 1.57
CA GLN A 611 -26.68 -1.88 0.29
C GLN A 611 -25.22 -2.24 0.03
N GLU A 612 -24.30 -1.32 0.29
CA GLU A 612 -22.86 -1.56 0.16
C GLU A 612 -22.41 -2.72 1.05
N GLN A 613 -22.84 -2.73 2.32
CA GLN A 613 -22.49 -3.80 3.26
C GLN A 613 -23.05 -5.16 2.84
N LEU A 614 -24.30 -5.19 2.38
CA LEU A 614 -24.92 -6.43 1.87
C LEU A 614 -24.17 -6.97 0.67
N ALA A 615 -23.83 -6.11 -0.31
CA ALA A 615 -23.07 -6.52 -1.48
C ALA A 615 -21.66 -7.02 -1.11
N GLY A 616 -20.97 -6.33 -0.18
CA GLY A 616 -19.66 -6.74 0.30
C GLY A 616 -19.64 -8.11 0.96
N ILE A 617 -20.67 -8.45 1.75
CA ILE A 617 -20.79 -9.77 2.38
C ILE A 617 -21.13 -10.84 1.33
N GLU A 618 -22.04 -10.55 0.41
CA GLU A 618 -22.39 -11.46 -0.69
C GLU A 618 -21.14 -11.78 -1.54
N GLN A 619 -20.29 -10.79 -1.85
CA GLN A 619 -19.06 -11.00 -2.57
C GLN A 619 -18.06 -11.89 -1.81
N GLN A 620 -17.99 -11.77 -0.49
CA GLN A 620 -17.05 -12.55 0.33
C GLN A 620 -17.57 -13.95 0.69
N ARG A 621 -18.84 -14.21 0.49
CA ARG A 621 -19.52 -15.44 0.93
C ARG A 621 -18.93 -16.71 0.33
N SER A 622 -18.51 -16.65 -0.93
CA SER A 622 -17.91 -17.78 -1.66
C SER A 622 -16.38 -17.78 -1.62
N GLU A 623 -15.75 -16.79 -0.98
CA GLU A 623 -14.29 -16.67 -0.96
C GLU A 623 -13.66 -17.66 0.04
N PRO A 624 -12.73 -18.53 -0.40
CA PRO A 624 -12.10 -19.55 0.46
C PRO A 624 -11.50 -18.96 1.74
N GLN A 625 -10.87 -17.78 1.63
CA GLN A 625 -10.29 -17.10 2.78
C GLN A 625 -11.35 -16.70 3.80
N SER A 626 -12.45 -16.12 3.37
CA SER A 626 -13.56 -15.71 4.25
C SER A 626 -14.20 -16.91 4.95
N ILE A 627 -14.45 -18.00 4.20
CA ILE A 627 -15.04 -19.23 4.72
C ILE A 627 -14.15 -19.83 5.82
N ALA A 628 -12.88 -20.08 5.51
CA ALA A 628 -11.95 -20.72 6.45
C ALA A 628 -11.66 -19.82 7.66
N ALA A 629 -11.46 -18.51 7.47
CA ALA A 629 -11.17 -17.58 8.56
C ALA A 629 -12.36 -17.40 9.50
N THR A 630 -13.59 -17.30 8.98
CA THR A 630 -14.80 -17.23 9.80
C THR A 630 -14.98 -18.51 10.62
N ALA A 631 -14.84 -19.67 9.99
CA ALA A 631 -14.94 -20.95 10.69
C ALA A 631 -13.87 -21.08 11.79
N PHE A 632 -12.63 -20.68 11.49
CA PHE A 632 -11.53 -20.69 12.44
C PHE A 632 -11.81 -19.78 13.64
N GLN A 633 -12.18 -18.52 13.41
CA GLN A 633 -12.42 -17.55 14.48
C GLN A 633 -13.60 -17.97 15.37
N ARG A 634 -14.67 -18.51 14.79
CA ARG A 634 -15.81 -19.03 15.55
C ARG A 634 -15.43 -20.21 16.43
N HIS A 635 -14.54 -21.06 15.95
CA HIS A 635 -14.08 -22.23 16.70
C HIS A 635 -13.18 -21.84 17.87
N ILE A 636 -12.17 -20.99 17.63
CA ILE A 636 -11.21 -20.61 18.69
C ILE A 636 -11.77 -19.58 19.68
N ASN A 637 -12.83 -18.84 19.31
CA ASN A 637 -13.47 -17.82 20.13
C ASN A 637 -14.99 -18.02 20.20
N PRO A 638 -15.49 -19.07 20.87
CA PRO A 638 -16.91 -19.40 20.94
C PRO A 638 -17.65 -18.51 21.93
N TYR A 639 -18.02 -17.31 21.47
CA TYR A 639 -18.88 -16.39 22.22
C TYR A 639 -20.35 -16.62 21.88
N PRO A 640 -21.30 -16.35 22.79
CA PRO A 640 -22.73 -16.40 22.51
C PRO A 640 -23.13 -15.31 21.50
N LYS A 641 -24.17 -15.53 20.73
CA LYS A 641 -24.60 -14.63 19.64
C LYS A 641 -24.88 -13.18 20.06
N SER A 642 -25.30 -12.97 21.30
CA SER A 642 -25.53 -11.62 21.83
C SER A 642 -24.26 -10.84 22.21
N ASP A 643 -23.13 -11.54 22.37
CA ASP A 643 -21.87 -10.96 22.82
C ASP A 643 -21.24 -10.10 21.72
N PRO A 644 -20.73 -8.92 22.02
CA PRO A 644 -20.07 -8.07 21.02
C PRO A 644 -18.79 -8.68 20.40
N ARG A 645 -18.28 -9.78 21.00
CA ARG A 645 -17.11 -10.54 20.49
C ARG A 645 -17.53 -11.74 19.61
N TYR A 646 -18.82 -11.95 19.43
CA TYR A 646 -19.33 -13.04 18.58
C TYR A 646 -18.97 -12.79 17.10
N VAL A 647 -18.50 -13.84 16.44
CA VAL A 647 -18.21 -13.80 15.01
C VAL A 647 -19.42 -14.34 14.25
N GLU A 648 -20.10 -13.47 13.52
CA GLU A 648 -21.28 -13.82 12.73
C GLU A 648 -20.90 -14.65 11.49
N THR A 649 -21.80 -15.52 11.06
CA THR A 649 -21.74 -16.09 9.71
C THR A 649 -22.21 -15.05 8.68
N PRO A 650 -21.89 -15.19 7.38
CA PRO A 650 -22.40 -14.29 6.35
C PRO A 650 -23.93 -14.16 6.38
N ASP A 651 -24.66 -15.26 6.58
CA ASP A 651 -26.13 -15.24 6.67
C ASP A 651 -26.64 -14.49 7.91
N GLU A 652 -25.96 -14.63 9.04
CA GLU A 652 -26.26 -13.89 10.26
C GLU A 652 -26.02 -12.41 10.09
N SER A 653 -24.89 -12.02 9.47
CA SER A 653 -24.56 -10.61 9.20
C SER A 653 -25.55 -10.00 8.21
N ILE A 654 -25.92 -10.70 7.13
CA ILE A 654 -26.96 -10.25 6.20
C ILE A 654 -28.28 -10.01 6.93
N ALA A 655 -28.69 -10.94 7.80
CA ALA A 655 -29.91 -10.77 8.58
C ALA A 655 -29.83 -9.59 9.54
N ALA A 656 -28.70 -9.41 10.23
CA ALA A 656 -28.47 -8.30 11.16
C ALA A 656 -28.47 -6.94 10.44
N ILE A 657 -27.81 -6.85 9.28
CA ILE A 657 -27.76 -5.63 8.46
C ILE A 657 -29.15 -5.26 7.91
N LYS A 658 -29.95 -6.25 7.50
CA LYS A 658 -31.33 -6.00 7.07
C LYS A 658 -32.23 -5.54 8.21
N ALA A 659 -31.96 -5.97 9.43
CA ALA A 659 -32.77 -5.69 10.60
C ALA A 659 -32.41 -4.36 11.28
N VAL A 660 -31.15 -3.93 11.23
CA VAL A 660 -30.71 -2.71 11.93
C VAL A 660 -31.47 -1.48 11.42
N THR A 661 -31.89 -0.62 12.34
CA THR A 661 -32.62 0.61 12.04
C THR A 661 -31.76 1.84 12.22
N LEU A 662 -32.03 2.90 11.48
CA LEU A 662 -31.36 4.19 11.61
C LEU A 662 -31.48 4.74 13.03
N GLU A 663 -32.60 4.54 13.69
CA GLU A 663 -32.83 5.01 15.08
C GLU A 663 -31.94 4.26 16.07
N GLU A 664 -31.68 2.98 15.88
CA GLU A 664 -30.72 2.22 16.69
C GLU A 664 -29.31 2.76 16.51
N VAL A 665 -28.92 3.10 15.28
CA VAL A 665 -27.61 3.69 14.94
C VAL A 665 -27.44 5.06 15.61
N LYS A 666 -28.43 5.96 15.46
CA LYS A 666 -28.44 7.27 16.13
C LYS A 666 -28.38 7.13 17.66
N LYS A 667 -29.16 6.19 18.20
CA LYS A 667 -29.19 5.91 19.63
C LYS A 667 -27.85 5.39 20.11
N PHE A 668 -27.21 4.50 19.35
CA PHE A 668 -25.87 4.01 19.68
C PHE A 668 -24.89 5.18 19.78
N HIS A 669 -24.82 6.04 18.77
CA HIS A 669 -23.97 7.22 18.82
C HIS A 669 -24.28 8.11 20.02
N ALA A 670 -25.54 8.44 20.25
CA ALA A 670 -25.96 9.34 21.32
C ALA A 670 -25.70 8.79 22.75
N ASP A 671 -25.64 7.47 22.92
CA ASP A 671 -25.41 6.84 24.23
C ASP A 671 -23.94 6.52 24.49
N PHE A 672 -23.16 6.17 23.45
CA PHE A 672 -21.82 5.62 23.63
C PHE A 672 -20.69 6.57 23.25
N TYR A 673 -20.90 7.53 22.35
CA TYR A 673 -19.84 8.43 21.93
C TYR A 673 -19.57 9.53 22.95
N GLY A 674 -18.29 9.79 23.18
CA GLY A 674 -17.81 10.84 24.10
C GLY A 674 -16.30 10.79 24.22
N ALA A 675 -15.70 11.90 24.64
CA ALA A 675 -14.25 12.02 24.77
C ALA A 675 -13.75 11.91 26.22
N ASN A 676 -14.58 11.40 27.14
CA ASN A 676 -14.21 11.24 28.55
C ASN A 676 -13.35 9.99 28.81
N VAL A 677 -13.27 9.06 27.86
CA VAL A 677 -12.34 7.92 27.89
C VAL A 677 -11.77 7.74 26.47
N GLY A 678 -10.52 8.12 26.30
CA GLY A 678 -9.86 8.01 25.02
C GLY A 678 -8.44 8.55 25.06
N GLU A 679 -7.79 8.42 23.93
CA GLU A 679 -6.41 8.80 23.71
C GLU A 679 -6.30 9.63 22.43
N LEU A 680 -5.49 10.69 22.44
CA LEU A 680 -5.09 11.47 21.27
C LEU A 680 -3.58 11.59 21.24
N THR A 681 -2.99 11.18 20.11
CA THR A 681 -1.57 11.37 19.85
C THR A 681 -1.40 12.27 18.63
N VAL A 682 -0.47 13.23 18.71
CA VAL A 682 -0.12 14.11 17.59
C VAL A 682 1.40 14.16 17.44
N ILE A 683 1.87 13.97 16.20
CA ILE A 683 3.29 13.98 15.85
C ILE A 683 3.50 14.89 14.64
N GLY A 684 4.53 15.71 14.64
CA GLY A 684 4.91 16.55 13.50
C GLY A 684 5.14 18.01 13.87
N ASP A 685 4.98 18.88 12.89
CA ASP A 685 5.22 20.32 13.07
C ASP A 685 3.93 21.03 13.52
N PHE A 686 3.79 21.24 14.79
CA PHE A 686 2.65 21.94 15.38
C PHE A 686 3.03 22.69 16.67
N ASP A 687 2.15 23.54 17.14
CA ASP A 687 2.26 24.21 18.45
C ASP A 687 1.47 23.40 19.47
N ASP A 688 2.16 22.77 20.38
CA ASP A 688 1.61 21.85 21.39
C ASP A 688 0.64 22.52 22.36
N LYS A 689 0.95 23.74 22.81
CA LYS A 689 0.13 24.48 23.76
C LYS A 689 -1.17 24.98 23.13
N SER A 690 -1.07 25.49 21.92
CA SER A 690 -2.23 25.93 21.14
C SER A 690 -3.16 24.75 20.83
N LEU A 691 -2.59 23.62 20.43
CA LEU A 691 -3.34 22.42 20.12
C LEU A 691 -4.02 21.83 21.38
N ALA A 692 -3.32 21.76 22.50
CA ALA A 692 -3.90 21.28 23.76
C ALA A 692 -5.13 22.10 24.15
N LYS A 693 -5.02 23.44 24.09
CA LYS A 693 -6.15 24.34 24.37
C LYS A 693 -7.30 24.16 23.38
N GLN A 694 -7.00 23.96 22.11
CA GLN A 694 -8.00 23.70 21.09
C GLN A 694 -8.74 22.38 21.37
N VAL A 695 -8.02 21.31 21.67
CA VAL A 695 -8.57 19.99 22.01
C VAL A 695 -9.49 20.10 23.23
N GLU A 696 -9.06 20.79 24.29
CA GLU A 696 -9.91 21.05 25.43
C GLU A 696 -11.21 21.76 25.05
N THR A 697 -11.14 22.75 24.18
CA THR A 697 -12.31 23.50 23.71
C THR A 697 -13.23 22.62 22.85
N LEU A 698 -12.69 21.90 21.87
CA LEU A 698 -13.44 21.08 20.92
C LEU A 698 -14.21 19.95 21.60
N PHE A 699 -13.64 19.36 22.65
CA PHE A 699 -14.22 18.20 23.34
C PHE A 699 -14.74 18.54 24.75
N ALA A 700 -14.85 19.82 25.08
CA ALA A 700 -15.37 20.28 26.36
C ALA A 700 -16.78 19.71 26.63
N GLY A 701 -16.96 19.11 27.79
CA GLY A 701 -18.27 18.61 28.23
C GLY A 701 -18.84 17.42 27.44
N TRP A 702 -18.17 16.97 26.38
CA TRP A 702 -18.65 15.84 25.59
C TRP A 702 -18.28 14.51 26.24
N LYS A 703 -19.28 13.88 26.84
CA LYS A 703 -19.12 12.64 27.60
C LYS A 703 -20.11 11.58 27.12
N SER A 704 -19.66 10.34 27.06
CA SER A 704 -20.53 9.19 26.87
C SER A 704 -21.53 9.10 28.03
N LYS A 705 -22.79 8.74 27.73
CA LYS A 705 -23.81 8.46 28.75
C LYS A 705 -23.57 7.12 29.44
N ILE A 706 -22.98 6.18 28.70
CA ILE A 706 -22.69 4.82 29.18
C ILE A 706 -21.24 4.79 29.66
N SER A 707 -21.02 4.31 30.90
CA SER A 707 -19.68 4.12 31.43
C SER A 707 -18.90 3.08 30.65
N PHE A 708 -17.64 3.41 30.38
CA PHE A 708 -16.72 2.45 29.76
C PHE A 708 -16.20 1.46 30.79
N GLU A 709 -16.29 0.18 30.45
CA GLU A 709 -15.52 -0.89 31.08
C GLU A 709 -14.95 -1.78 29.99
N ARG A 710 -13.70 -2.13 30.12
CA ARG A 710 -13.02 -2.95 29.14
C ARG A 710 -13.65 -4.35 29.04
N LEU A 711 -13.90 -4.82 27.83
CA LEU A 711 -14.24 -6.23 27.61
C LEU A 711 -13.01 -7.10 27.92
N THR A 712 -13.13 -8.02 28.83
CA THR A 712 -12.06 -8.96 29.16
C THR A 712 -12.08 -10.16 28.21
N SER A 713 -10.90 -10.63 27.81
CA SER A 713 -10.74 -11.84 27.01
C SER A 713 -9.98 -12.88 27.84
N ASN A 714 -10.63 -13.95 28.17
CA ASN A 714 -9.99 -15.04 28.91
C ASN A 714 -9.39 -16.06 27.95
N TYR A 715 -8.25 -16.64 28.31
CA TYR A 715 -7.72 -17.79 27.63
C TYR A 715 -8.77 -18.92 27.59
N ARG A 716 -8.89 -19.54 26.43
CA ARG A 716 -9.77 -20.70 26.21
C ARG A 716 -8.94 -21.85 25.69
N ASP A 717 -8.97 -22.96 26.40
CA ASP A 717 -8.40 -24.23 25.93
C ASP A 717 -9.41 -24.92 25.01
N ILE A 718 -9.21 -24.79 23.71
CA ILE A 718 -10.12 -25.29 22.69
C ILE A 718 -9.53 -26.57 22.09
N ALA A 719 -10.35 -27.59 21.97
CA ALA A 719 -9.98 -28.83 21.31
C ALA A 719 -9.67 -28.58 19.82
N ALA A 720 -8.56 -29.09 19.33
CA ALA A 720 -8.19 -28.96 17.93
C ALA A 720 -9.16 -29.72 17.02
N VAL A 721 -9.46 -29.11 15.89
CA VAL A 721 -10.21 -29.73 14.79
C VAL A 721 -9.45 -29.55 13.47
N ASN A 722 -9.72 -30.44 12.52
CA ASN A 722 -9.22 -30.33 11.15
C ASN A 722 -10.40 -30.45 10.20
N GLN A 723 -10.84 -29.35 9.61
CA GLN A 723 -12.01 -29.27 8.78
C GLN A 723 -11.72 -28.67 7.42
N SER A 724 -12.45 -29.14 6.40
CA SER A 724 -12.41 -28.62 5.04
C SER A 724 -13.81 -28.18 4.62
N PHE A 725 -13.89 -27.06 3.91
CA PHE A 725 -15.11 -26.48 3.40
C PHE A 725 -15.01 -26.37 1.88
N GLU A 726 -16.07 -26.76 1.19
CA GLU A 726 -16.13 -26.62 -0.26
C GLU A 726 -16.38 -25.17 -0.67
N ALA A 727 -15.60 -24.69 -1.61
CA ALA A 727 -15.77 -23.42 -2.30
C ALA A 727 -15.65 -23.67 -3.82
N PRO A 728 -16.79 -24.03 -4.47
CA PRO A 728 -16.79 -24.44 -5.87
C PRO A 728 -16.24 -23.37 -6.83
N ASP A 729 -15.60 -23.84 -7.90
CA ASP A 729 -15.02 -23.01 -8.97
C ASP A 729 -13.90 -22.03 -8.54
N LYS A 730 -13.35 -22.19 -7.34
CA LYS A 730 -12.19 -21.41 -6.90
C LYS A 730 -10.89 -22.12 -7.25
N ALA A 731 -10.05 -21.43 -8.00
CA ALA A 731 -8.75 -21.97 -8.43
C ALA A 731 -7.77 -22.13 -7.25
N ASN A 732 -7.86 -21.26 -6.24
CA ASN A 732 -7.08 -21.35 -5.02
C ASN A 732 -7.93 -21.74 -3.81
N ALA A 733 -7.28 -22.46 -2.90
CA ALA A 733 -7.77 -22.74 -1.56
C ALA A 733 -7.06 -21.87 -0.54
N PHE A 734 -7.66 -21.73 0.63
CA PHE A 734 -7.08 -21.08 1.79
C PHE A 734 -6.92 -22.05 2.95
N PHE A 735 -5.75 -21.99 3.56
CA PHE A 735 -5.38 -22.73 4.77
C PHE A 735 -5.20 -21.76 5.92
N ILE A 736 -5.79 -22.05 7.06
CA ILE A 736 -5.53 -21.36 8.31
C ILE A 736 -5.38 -22.37 9.42
N ALA A 737 -4.31 -22.23 10.21
CA ALA A 737 -4.00 -23.11 11.31
C ALA A 737 -3.54 -22.32 12.52
N GLY A 738 -3.96 -22.70 13.72
CA GLY A 738 -3.51 -21.98 14.91
C GLY A 738 -4.13 -22.50 16.21
N GLN A 739 -3.70 -21.89 17.30
CA GLN A 739 -4.20 -22.19 18.64
C GLN A 739 -4.19 -20.93 19.52
N ASN A 740 -5.02 -20.93 20.55
CA ASN A 740 -4.96 -19.95 21.62
C ASN A 740 -3.75 -20.20 22.51
N LEU A 741 -3.14 -19.11 23.01
CA LEU A 741 -1.99 -19.14 23.91
C LEU A 741 -2.35 -18.51 25.26
N ASN A 742 -1.96 -19.15 26.37
CA ASN A 742 -2.13 -18.61 27.70
C ASN A 742 -0.96 -17.72 28.09
N VAL A 743 -0.81 -16.61 27.36
CA VAL A 743 0.32 -15.69 27.47
C VAL A 743 -0.15 -14.25 27.38
N ARG A 744 0.53 -13.33 28.06
CA ARG A 744 0.37 -11.89 27.95
C ARG A 744 1.69 -11.28 27.45
N ASP A 745 1.66 -10.06 26.93
CA ASP A 745 2.84 -9.44 26.31
C ASP A 745 3.96 -9.05 27.28
N ASP A 746 3.71 -9.11 28.60
CA ASP A 746 4.72 -8.97 29.65
C ASP A 746 5.22 -10.32 30.22
N ASP A 747 4.75 -11.45 29.68
CA ASP A 747 5.24 -12.77 30.03
C ASP A 747 6.75 -12.85 29.70
N PRO A 748 7.58 -13.41 30.59
CA PRO A 748 9.02 -13.55 30.37
C PRO A 748 9.39 -14.29 29.06
N ASP A 749 8.53 -15.18 28.58
CA ASP A 749 8.72 -15.94 27.36
C ASP A 749 8.28 -15.17 26.09
N TYR A 750 7.51 -14.07 26.24
CA TYR A 750 6.92 -13.40 25.08
C TYR A 750 7.96 -12.82 24.11
N PRO A 751 9.09 -12.21 24.54
CA PRO A 751 10.15 -11.80 23.61
C PRO A 751 10.70 -12.95 22.75
N ALA A 752 10.85 -14.14 23.39
CA ALA A 752 11.32 -15.34 22.71
C ALA A 752 10.30 -15.87 21.69
N LEU A 753 9.01 -15.83 22.04
CA LEU A 753 7.91 -16.19 21.13
C LEU A 753 7.83 -15.23 19.93
N VAL A 754 8.00 -13.95 20.16
CA VAL A 754 7.97 -12.94 19.09
C VAL A 754 9.12 -13.14 18.10
N LEU A 755 10.35 -13.26 18.60
CA LEU A 755 11.52 -13.47 17.73
C LEU A 755 11.47 -14.83 17.03
N GLY A 756 11.02 -15.88 17.73
CA GLY A 756 10.85 -17.20 17.14
C GLY A 756 9.77 -17.24 16.06
N ASN A 757 8.65 -16.55 16.26
CA ASN A 757 7.63 -16.40 15.21
C ASN A 757 8.16 -15.61 14.01
N TYR A 758 9.00 -14.61 14.22
CA TYR A 758 9.65 -13.88 13.14
C TYR A 758 10.47 -14.82 12.24
N MET A 759 11.21 -15.75 12.84
CA MET A 759 11.95 -16.78 12.10
C MET A 759 11.06 -17.88 11.51
N LEU A 760 9.96 -18.21 12.18
CA LEU A 760 9.08 -19.30 11.74
C LEU A 760 8.26 -18.94 10.52
N GLY A 761 7.56 -17.78 10.55
CA GLY A 761 6.66 -17.38 9.48
C GLY A 761 6.36 -15.88 9.44
N GLY A 762 6.80 -15.10 10.44
CA GLY A 762 6.55 -13.66 10.53
C GLY A 762 7.58 -12.80 9.79
N GLY A 763 8.75 -13.35 9.49
CA GLY A 763 9.80 -12.70 8.70
C GLY A 763 9.61 -13.02 7.22
N PHE A 764 9.67 -12.03 6.36
CA PHE A 764 9.48 -12.06 4.92
C PHE A 764 9.84 -13.44 4.24
N LEU A 765 10.40 -13.48 3.07
CA LEU A 765 10.71 -14.71 2.31
C LEU A 765 11.73 -15.65 2.97
N ASN A 766 12.47 -15.17 3.97
CA ASN A 766 13.48 -15.95 4.68
C ASN A 766 12.92 -16.72 5.90
N SER A 767 11.65 -16.60 6.23
CA SER A 767 11.05 -17.40 7.29
C SER A 767 11.03 -18.89 6.91
N ARG A 768 11.05 -19.78 7.91
CA ARG A 768 11.08 -21.23 7.67
C ARG A 768 9.88 -21.74 6.88
N LEU A 769 8.67 -21.23 7.20
CA LEU A 769 7.46 -21.59 6.46
C LEU A 769 7.54 -21.12 5.01
N ALA A 770 8.00 -19.89 4.76
CA ALA A 770 8.18 -19.40 3.40
C ALA A 770 9.26 -20.19 2.65
N THR A 771 10.40 -20.44 3.28
CA THR A 771 11.49 -21.26 2.70
C THR A 771 11.00 -22.66 2.36
N ARG A 772 10.26 -23.31 3.26
CA ARG A 772 9.78 -24.68 3.06
C ARG A 772 8.65 -24.75 2.05
N ILE A 773 7.58 -23.97 2.27
CA ILE A 773 6.31 -24.10 1.56
C ILE A 773 6.32 -23.35 0.24
N ARG A 774 6.90 -22.13 0.22
CA ARG A 774 6.95 -21.29 -0.98
C ARG A 774 8.17 -21.60 -1.84
N GLN A 775 9.39 -21.53 -1.26
CA GLN A 775 10.61 -21.57 -2.07
C GLN A 775 11.03 -22.98 -2.47
N LYS A 776 10.98 -23.96 -1.53
CA LYS A 776 11.45 -25.34 -1.81
C LYS A 776 10.40 -26.19 -2.50
N GLU A 777 9.14 -26.09 -2.08
CA GLU A 777 8.08 -26.96 -2.58
C GLU A 777 7.10 -26.25 -3.54
N GLY A 778 7.13 -24.93 -3.62
CA GLY A 778 6.26 -24.16 -4.51
C GLY A 778 4.76 -24.35 -4.26
N LEU A 779 4.35 -24.70 -3.02
CA LEU A 779 2.96 -25.03 -2.72
C LEU A 779 2.08 -23.82 -2.53
N SER A 780 2.65 -22.66 -2.20
CA SER A 780 1.91 -21.45 -1.85
C SER A 780 2.63 -20.21 -2.34
N TYR A 781 1.87 -19.25 -2.86
CA TYR A 781 2.37 -17.90 -3.13
C TYR A 781 2.53 -17.08 -1.85
N GLY A 782 1.56 -17.17 -0.94
CA GLY A 782 1.55 -16.43 0.31
C GLY A 782 1.40 -17.37 1.51
N VAL A 783 2.46 -17.49 2.30
CA VAL A 783 2.47 -18.26 3.55
C VAL A 783 3.12 -17.43 4.65
N GLY A 784 2.55 -17.48 5.84
CA GLY A 784 3.09 -16.76 6.98
C GLY A 784 2.54 -17.22 8.31
N SER A 785 3.06 -16.65 9.39
CA SER A 785 2.50 -16.83 10.72
C SER A 785 2.50 -15.53 11.51
N GLN A 786 1.55 -15.41 12.41
CA GLN A 786 1.40 -14.32 13.35
C GLN A 786 1.30 -14.88 14.77
N LEU A 787 1.99 -14.26 15.69
CA LEU A 787 1.89 -14.53 17.11
C LEU A 787 1.52 -13.23 17.81
N SER A 788 0.46 -13.27 18.59
CA SER A 788 -0.02 -12.13 19.34
C SER A 788 -0.26 -12.51 20.80
N ALA A 789 -0.11 -11.54 21.68
CA ALA A 789 -0.54 -11.62 23.06
C ALA A 789 -1.23 -10.33 23.47
N SER A 790 -2.25 -10.44 24.28
CA SER A 790 -2.92 -9.27 24.84
C SER A 790 -2.00 -8.54 25.81
N SER A 791 -2.10 -7.23 25.82
CA SER A 791 -1.38 -6.41 26.82
C SER A 791 -2.05 -6.35 28.19
N LEU A 792 -3.29 -6.81 28.29
CA LEU A 792 -4.12 -6.66 29.49
C LEU A 792 -4.63 -7.99 30.04
N ASP A 793 -4.92 -8.95 29.19
CA ASP A 793 -5.44 -10.27 29.57
C ASP A 793 -4.40 -11.36 29.28
N LYS A 794 -4.39 -12.42 30.10
CA LYS A 794 -3.49 -13.55 29.85
C LYS A 794 -4.04 -14.45 28.74
N THR A 795 -4.05 -13.90 27.53
CA THR A 795 -4.51 -14.59 26.33
C THR A 795 -3.74 -14.10 25.09
N GLY A 796 -3.50 -14.98 24.19
CA GLY A 796 -2.81 -14.73 22.92
C GLY A 796 -3.21 -15.75 21.88
N SER A 797 -2.61 -15.68 20.72
CA SER A 797 -2.82 -16.67 19.64
C SER A 797 -1.56 -16.85 18.80
N PHE A 798 -1.38 -18.05 18.30
CA PHE A 798 -0.52 -18.36 17.17
C PHE A 798 -1.41 -18.74 16.01
N VAL A 799 -1.22 -18.09 14.86
CA VAL A 799 -1.99 -18.34 13.63
C VAL A 799 -1.04 -18.39 12.45
N SER A 800 -1.17 -19.39 11.60
CA SER A 800 -0.47 -19.50 10.32
C SER A 800 -1.50 -19.61 9.21
N PHE A 801 -1.16 -19.08 8.03
CA PHE A 801 -2.04 -19.14 6.86
C PHE A 801 -1.23 -19.40 5.59
N ALA A 802 -1.92 -19.92 4.57
CA ALA A 802 -1.38 -20.09 3.23
C ALA A 802 -2.48 -20.06 2.17
N ILE A 803 -2.13 -19.47 1.01
CA ILE A 803 -2.96 -19.53 -0.21
C ILE A 803 -2.32 -20.56 -1.13
N TYR A 804 -3.10 -21.54 -1.62
CA TYR A 804 -2.52 -22.67 -2.32
C TYR A 804 -3.53 -23.30 -3.30
N ALA A 805 -3.04 -24.10 -4.26
CA ALA A 805 -3.90 -24.84 -5.18
C ALA A 805 -4.57 -26.05 -4.47
N PRO A 806 -5.90 -26.26 -4.57
CA PRO A 806 -6.66 -27.23 -3.79
C PRO A 806 -6.09 -28.66 -3.77
N GLN A 807 -5.51 -29.12 -4.87
CA GLN A 807 -4.85 -30.42 -4.98
C GLN A 807 -3.63 -30.60 -4.09
N ASN A 808 -3.03 -29.50 -3.62
CA ASN A 808 -1.87 -29.52 -2.75
C ASN A 808 -2.20 -29.52 -1.24
N ALA A 809 -3.49 -29.60 -0.87
CA ALA A 809 -3.93 -29.49 0.53
C ALA A 809 -3.19 -30.42 1.49
N ALA A 810 -3.05 -31.70 1.15
CA ALA A 810 -2.37 -32.66 2.01
C ALA A 810 -0.87 -32.39 2.14
N ARG A 811 -0.21 -31.99 1.03
CA ARG A 811 1.23 -31.69 1.03
C ARG A 811 1.52 -30.42 1.83
N LEU A 812 0.70 -29.40 1.67
CA LEU A 812 0.85 -28.14 2.40
C LEU A 812 0.66 -28.35 3.90
N GLU A 813 -0.39 -29.07 4.31
CA GLU A 813 -0.60 -29.36 5.73
C GLU A 813 0.53 -30.21 6.32
N ALA A 814 1.03 -31.20 5.58
CA ALA A 814 2.19 -31.99 6.00
C ALA A 814 3.43 -31.13 6.16
N ALA A 815 3.77 -30.30 5.18
CA ALA A 815 4.91 -29.39 5.24
C ALA A 815 4.82 -28.40 6.41
N PHE A 816 3.63 -27.84 6.67
CA PHE A 816 3.39 -26.99 7.84
C PHE A 816 3.63 -27.74 9.15
N ARG A 817 3.04 -28.93 9.33
CA ARG A 817 3.17 -29.73 10.56
C ARG A 817 4.60 -30.21 10.78
N GLU A 818 5.31 -30.62 9.73
CA GLU A 818 6.71 -31.01 9.78
C GLU A 818 7.59 -29.85 10.21
N GLU A 819 7.35 -28.65 9.69
CA GLU A 819 8.14 -27.47 10.05
C GLU A 819 7.93 -27.05 11.51
N ILE A 820 6.67 -27.10 11.99
CA ILE A 820 6.38 -26.90 13.41
C ILE A 820 7.07 -27.95 14.27
N ALA A 821 6.99 -29.22 13.91
CA ALA A 821 7.65 -30.32 14.65
C ALA A 821 9.19 -30.17 14.64
N ARG A 822 9.77 -29.79 13.50
CA ARG A 822 11.20 -29.52 13.37
C ARG A 822 11.63 -28.36 14.25
N MET A 823 10.90 -27.26 14.25
CA MET A 823 11.20 -26.11 15.10
C MET A 823 11.15 -26.48 16.58
N LEU A 824 10.16 -27.25 17.01
CA LEU A 824 10.06 -27.70 18.39
C LEU A 824 11.13 -28.71 18.76
N LYS A 825 11.55 -29.59 17.83
CA LYS A 825 12.59 -30.60 18.09
C LYS A 825 13.99 -30.00 18.08
N ASP A 826 14.35 -29.35 16.99
CA ASP A 826 15.72 -28.96 16.68
C ASP A 826 16.05 -27.51 17.10
N GLY A 827 15.01 -26.66 17.32
CA GLY A 827 15.15 -25.23 17.60
C GLY A 827 15.59 -24.44 16.38
N PHE A 828 16.18 -23.28 16.64
CA PHE A 828 16.76 -22.38 15.64
C PHE A 828 18.28 -22.39 15.76
N THR A 829 18.98 -22.24 14.66
CA THR A 829 20.44 -22.13 14.66
C THR A 829 20.89 -20.78 15.23
N ALA A 830 22.14 -20.71 15.69
CA ALA A 830 22.71 -19.45 16.19
C ALA A 830 22.73 -18.36 15.11
N GLU A 831 22.94 -18.75 13.85
CA GLU A 831 22.95 -17.81 12.71
C GLU A 831 21.56 -17.28 12.40
N GLU A 832 20.53 -18.14 12.35
CA GLU A 832 19.12 -17.69 12.22
C GLU A 832 18.76 -16.69 13.31
N VAL A 833 19.11 -16.97 14.57
CA VAL A 833 18.80 -16.09 15.71
C VAL A 833 19.56 -14.77 15.60
N LYS A 834 20.83 -14.80 15.21
CA LYS A 834 21.64 -13.59 15.02
C LYS A 834 21.04 -12.68 13.93
N SER A 835 20.74 -13.27 12.77
CA SER A 835 20.13 -12.56 11.64
C SER A 835 18.75 -12.00 12.01
N ALA A 836 17.91 -12.83 12.66
CA ALA A 836 16.57 -12.43 13.09
C ALA A 836 16.59 -11.29 14.11
N LYS A 837 17.49 -11.30 15.08
CA LYS A 837 17.67 -10.20 16.03
C LYS A 837 18.00 -8.89 15.31
N SER A 838 19.00 -8.93 14.42
CA SER A 838 19.40 -7.76 13.66
C SER A 838 18.23 -7.20 12.86
N GLY A 839 17.58 -8.02 12.04
CA GLY A 839 16.46 -7.60 11.20
C GLY A 839 15.25 -7.12 12.01
N TRP A 840 14.88 -7.84 13.07
CA TRP A 840 13.75 -7.47 13.91
C TRP A 840 13.98 -6.13 14.62
N LEU A 841 15.17 -5.93 15.24
CA LEU A 841 15.52 -4.69 15.92
C LEU A 841 15.56 -3.50 14.96
N GLN A 842 16.12 -3.69 13.77
CA GLN A 842 16.13 -2.64 12.75
C GLN A 842 14.71 -2.30 12.29
N SER A 843 13.85 -3.31 12.04
CA SER A 843 12.46 -3.07 11.66
C SER A 843 11.67 -2.29 12.73
N ARG A 844 12.00 -2.48 14.03
CA ARG A 844 11.44 -1.67 15.13
C ARG A 844 11.84 -0.21 15.04
N GLN A 845 13.08 0.07 14.68
CA GLN A 845 13.55 1.45 14.48
C GLN A 845 12.89 2.10 13.27
N VAL A 846 12.80 1.38 12.14
CA VAL A 846 12.07 1.82 10.95
C VAL A 846 10.61 2.15 11.30
N SER A 847 9.95 1.27 12.06
CA SER A 847 8.57 1.49 12.50
C SER A 847 8.42 2.77 13.33
N ARG A 848 9.36 3.04 14.26
CA ARG A 848 9.32 4.28 15.06
C ARG A 848 9.71 5.54 14.26
N ALA A 849 10.44 5.38 13.17
CA ALA A 849 10.75 6.49 12.27
C ALA A 849 9.53 6.92 11.42
N GLN A 850 8.54 6.05 11.29
CA GLN A 850 7.29 6.35 10.59
C GLN A 850 6.28 7.00 11.53
N ASP A 851 5.96 8.27 11.30
CA ASP A 851 5.13 9.07 12.21
C ASP A 851 3.75 8.46 12.46
N ARG A 852 3.15 7.83 11.45
CA ARG A 852 1.85 7.17 11.59
C ARG A 852 1.91 5.95 12.52
N GLU A 853 2.94 5.12 12.37
CA GLU A 853 3.13 3.93 13.21
C GLU A 853 3.48 4.34 14.65
N LEU A 854 4.32 5.36 14.79
CA LEU A 854 4.66 5.93 16.09
C LEU A 854 3.43 6.54 16.78
N ALA A 855 2.58 7.27 16.04
CA ALA A 855 1.34 7.82 16.57
C ALA A 855 0.41 6.73 17.10
N GLY A 856 0.20 5.66 16.34
CA GLY A 856 -0.60 4.51 16.78
C GLY A 856 -0.03 3.83 18.02
N ARG A 857 1.29 3.69 18.10
CA ARG A 857 1.99 3.11 19.27
C ARG A 857 1.81 3.97 20.51
N LEU A 858 2.07 5.27 20.43
CA LEU A 858 1.89 6.20 21.55
C LEU A 858 0.43 6.28 21.99
N ASN A 859 -0.51 6.23 21.04
CA ASN A 859 -1.95 6.16 21.34
C ASN A 859 -2.28 4.92 22.16
N SER A 860 -1.79 3.76 21.76
CA SER A 860 -1.95 2.50 22.50
C SER A 860 -1.29 2.58 23.89
N TYR A 861 -0.12 3.20 23.98
CA TYR A 861 0.59 3.34 25.26
C TYR A 861 -0.10 4.29 26.23
N LEU A 862 -0.76 5.33 25.77
CA LEU A 862 -1.62 6.16 26.62
C LEU A 862 -2.73 5.33 27.29
N TYR A 863 -3.32 4.39 26.53
CA TYR A 863 -4.32 3.47 27.08
C TYR A 863 -3.74 2.50 28.08
N LEU A 864 -2.61 1.89 27.76
CA LEU A 864 -1.96 0.87 28.57
C LEU A 864 -1.21 1.45 29.79
N GLY A 865 -1.07 2.78 29.89
CA GLY A 865 -0.21 3.39 30.89
C GLY A 865 1.28 3.08 30.73
N ARG A 866 1.72 2.86 29.49
CA ARG A 866 3.11 2.55 29.12
C ARG A 866 3.84 3.77 28.55
N THR A 867 5.16 3.68 28.56
CA THR A 867 6.07 4.61 27.89
C THR A 867 6.98 3.84 26.93
N LEU A 868 7.77 4.54 26.15
CA LEU A 868 8.75 3.90 25.26
C LEU A 868 9.90 3.20 26.02
N ALA A 869 10.00 3.40 27.34
CA ALA A 869 10.87 2.57 28.18
C ALA A 869 10.50 1.07 28.11
N TRP A 870 9.21 0.77 27.91
CA TRP A 870 8.76 -0.61 27.66
C TRP A 870 9.35 -1.17 26.35
N ASP A 871 9.38 -0.37 25.27
CA ASP A 871 10.03 -0.76 24.00
C ASP A 871 11.51 -1.03 24.20
N ALA A 872 12.22 -0.14 24.90
CA ALA A 872 13.64 -0.29 25.16
C ALA A 872 13.95 -1.57 25.97
N ASP A 873 13.15 -1.85 27.00
CA ASP A 873 13.28 -3.08 27.80
C ASP A 873 12.96 -4.33 26.96
N PHE A 874 11.90 -4.28 26.17
CA PHE A 874 11.51 -5.39 25.30
C PHE A 874 12.57 -5.67 24.21
N GLU A 875 13.10 -4.65 23.57
CA GLU A 875 14.17 -4.76 22.58
C GLU A 875 15.45 -5.31 23.19
N LYS A 876 15.77 -4.87 24.41
CA LYS A 876 16.89 -5.45 25.16
C LYS A 876 16.67 -6.93 25.45
N LYS A 877 15.50 -7.32 25.91
CA LYS A 877 15.17 -8.74 26.15
C LYS A 877 15.31 -9.56 24.87
N VAL A 878 14.81 -9.07 23.73
CA VAL A 878 14.99 -9.74 22.44
C VAL A 878 16.47 -9.83 22.04
N SER A 879 17.23 -8.77 22.26
CA SER A 879 18.67 -8.74 21.98
C SER A 879 19.46 -9.79 22.78
N ASP A 880 19.06 -10.05 24.02
CA ASP A 880 19.73 -10.95 24.97
C ASP A 880 19.36 -12.44 24.77
N LEU A 881 18.33 -12.77 23.96
CA LEU A 881 17.84 -14.14 23.77
C LEU A 881 18.92 -15.10 23.24
N THR A 882 18.84 -16.35 23.67
CA THR A 882 19.61 -17.44 23.06
C THR A 882 18.70 -18.38 22.27
N PRO A 883 19.23 -19.18 21.34
CA PRO A 883 18.44 -20.18 20.62
C PRO A 883 17.69 -21.15 21.55
N GLU A 884 18.29 -21.54 22.66
CA GLU A 884 17.72 -22.45 23.65
C GLU A 884 16.50 -21.82 24.35
N GLN A 885 16.60 -20.55 24.70
CA GLN A 885 15.47 -19.81 25.32
C GLN A 885 14.28 -19.71 24.36
N ILE A 886 14.55 -19.48 23.07
CA ILE A 886 13.49 -19.34 22.06
C ILE A 886 12.77 -20.68 21.89
N VAL A 887 13.48 -21.77 21.71
CA VAL A 887 12.83 -23.08 21.54
C VAL A 887 12.14 -23.53 22.82
N ALA A 888 12.71 -23.24 24.00
CA ALA A 888 12.07 -23.55 25.28
C ALA A 888 10.73 -22.83 25.44
N ALA A 889 10.65 -21.54 25.06
CA ALA A 889 9.40 -20.81 25.06
C ALA A 889 8.33 -21.43 24.12
N PHE A 890 8.73 -21.81 22.90
CA PHE A 890 7.80 -22.49 21.99
C PHE A 890 7.33 -23.85 22.53
N ARG A 891 8.24 -24.66 23.08
CA ARG A 891 7.87 -25.96 23.70
C ARG A 891 6.89 -25.81 24.87
N LYS A 892 6.96 -24.70 25.57
CA LYS A 892 6.07 -24.42 26.71
C LYS A 892 4.68 -23.97 26.26
N HIS A 893 4.61 -23.16 25.19
CA HIS A 893 3.36 -22.45 24.83
C HIS A 893 2.67 -23.02 23.58
N LEU A 894 3.37 -23.68 22.68
CA LEU A 894 2.83 -24.24 21.43
C LEU A 894 2.75 -25.77 21.52
N ASP A 895 1.51 -26.28 21.51
CA ASP A 895 1.25 -27.73 21.45
C ASP A 895 0.71 -28.09 20.05
N PRO A 896 1.47 -28.84 19.22
CA PRO A 896 1.03 -29.25 17.90
C PRO A 896 -0.32 -29.99 17.88
N ASN A 897 -0.67 -30.67 18.97
CA ASN A 897 -1.94 -31.38 19.08
C ASN A 897 -3.15 -30.46 19.32
N LYS A 898 -2.89 -29.19 19.70
CA LYS A 898 -3.91 -28.17 19.90
C LYS A 898 -4.09 -27.26 18.70
N ILE A 899 -3.34 -27.45 17.62
CA ILE A 899 -3.46 -26.65 16.42
C ILE A 899 -4.71 -27.05 15.65
N THR A 900 -5.71 -26.18 15.66
CA THR A 900 -6.88 -26.24 14.80
C THR A 900 -6.47 -25.91 13.36
N VAL A 901 -7.02 -26.65 12.40
CA VAL A 901 -6.82 -26.42 10.95
C VAL A 901 -8.16 -26.26 10.28
N MET A 902 -8.32 -25.16 9.53
CA MET A 902 -9.48 -24.95 8.66
C MET A 902 -8.96 -24.72 7.23
N LYS A 903 -9.63 -25.34 6.26
CA LYS A 903 -9.30 -25.23 4.83
C LYS A 903 -10.57 -24.94 4.06
N ALA A 904 -10.51 -24.08 3.06
CA ALA A 904 -11.61 -23.89 2.13
C ALA A 904 -11.07 -23.84 0.69
N GLY A 905 -11.78 -24.45 -0.24
CA GLY A 905 -11.38 -24.53 -1.65
C GLY A 905 -12.25 -25.51 -2.43
N ASP A 906 -12.02 -25.61 -3.73
CA ASP A 906 -12.71 -26.58 -4.60
C ASP A 906 -12.01 -27.96 -4.54
N PHE A 907 -12.19 -28.65 -3.44
CA PHE A 907 -11.56 -29.96 -3.23
C PHE A 907 -12.23 -31.08 -4.02
N ALA A 908 -13.53 -30.96 -4.30
CA ALA A 908 -14.26 -31.93 -5.11
C ALA A 908 -13.72 -31.97 -6.54
N LYS A 909 -13.51 -30.81 -7.16
CA LYS A 909 -12.90 -30.68 -8.50
C LYS A 909 -11.46 -31.14 -8.51
N ALA A 910 -10.69 -30.81 -7.49
CA ALA A 910 -9.30 -31.27 -7.36
C ALA A 910 -9.19 -32.79 -7.23
N ALA A 911 -10.09 -33.45 -6.50
CA ALA A 911 -10.16 -34.91 -6.39
C ALA A 911 -10.58 -35.60 -7.71
N ALA A 912 -11.44 -34.95 -8.50
CA ALA A 912 -11.88 -35.46 -9.80
C ALA A 912 -10.79 -35.36 -10.89
N ASN A 913 -9.82 -34.46 -10.74
CA ASN A 913 -8.75 -34.21 -11.71
C ASN A 913 -7.33 -34.32 -11.09
N PRO A 914 -6.92 -35.50 -10.60
CA PRO A 914 -5.62 -35.64 -9.93
C PRO A 914 -4.39 -35.52 -10.86
N ALA A 915 -4.58 -35.53 -12.18
CA ALA A 915 -3.51 -35.63 -13.15
C ALA A 915 -2.74 -34.33 -13.45
N THR A 916 -3.13 -33.18 -12.91
CA THR A 916 -2.44 -31.90 -13.12
C THR A 916 -1.37 -31.55 -12.06
N SER A 917 -1.14 -32.47 -11.07
CA SER A 917 -0.23 -32.21 -9.94
C SER A 917 1.24 -32.58 -10.16
N ASN A 918 1.61 -33.16 -11.31
CA ASN A 918 2.96 -33.67 -11.58
C ASN A 918 3.58 -33.17 -12.89
N LYS A 919 3.47 -31.87 -13.19
CA LYS A 919 4.32 -31.28 -14.22
C LYS A 919 4.85 -29.92 -13.82
#